data_492f3d9959e9875bfe5b0d8e057fd6c4
#
_entry.id   492f3d9959e9875bfe5b0d8e057fd6c4
#
_cell.length_a   1.000
_cell.length_b   1.000
_cell.length_c   1.000
_cell.angle_alpha   90.00
_cell.angle_beta   90.00
_cell.angle_gamma   90.00
#
_symmetry.space_group_name_H-M   'P 1'
#
loop_
_entity.id
_entity.type
_entity.pdbx_description
1 polymer ?
#
loop_
_entity_poly.entity_id
_entity_poly.type
_entity_poly.pdbx_seq_one_letter_code
_entity_poly.pdbx_strand_id
1 'polypeptide(L)'
;MRAAAFCLVAALVLSQAALAESKKDWDDCISSDAEVSLDGCSKIIARGIDTKNNLAIAYFNRGIAYQNKGDHAKAIAEFNQSIRLNASDPAAYRNRGYSYAQTGEFDLAIDDYNQTIKLKPDYASIYYDRGWTYAAKEDHARALNDYNRAVELDKDNHDLYNDRGSSYAELGDLDKALADFDKAIALKPGYALGHANRGWVLAQRDKHAEAVAEYSEAIRLAPGNPDNLNDRGWSLIKTEQYDKAIADFSEAIRIKPDHVHAWQNRGWAYWLKGDLDKALHDLDQAVSLDPDNLDPRLDRAAVLNDKGDFDESIAAYDKILAVAPDEGRALNGRAWGYAQKGELDKALADAERAVALLKDEPNALHTRAWIYMTKGQIDAALADFDRALGIDSELAGAYADRGHAWELKGDRDKAMADYRKALSLKSRQLYDDKAKAVAAKHLTALASAPPDAPSAVAAASPDRAPDNPNHAALAETRIALVIGNGTYANVKALKNADSDASAVAASLQRLGFEVTEKHNLNLADLTKELKAFGDRAPTADWAVVYYAGHGIEVGGVNYLIPVDAELATASHVDDEAMPLDRVLGKVQSAKKLRLVILDACRENPFAVKMASASTTRSIGRGLARIEPEAGVLVAYSAKDGQVAQDGDGPNSPFAESLLKYLDEPGLEINMLFRRVHDDVQSRTGGQQIPFTYGALPAEALYFKPSK
;
A
#
# COMPACT_ATOMS: atom_id res chain seq x y z
N MET A 1 8.64 -70.50 63.35
CA MET A 1 8.06 -69.19 63.68
C MET A 1 9.01 -67.98 63.60
N ARG A 2 10.31 -68.11 63.95
CA ARG A 2 11.26 -66.93 63.85
C ARG A 2 11.53 -66.48 62.39
N ALA A 3 11.60 -67.33 61.41
CA ALA A 3 11.82 -66.96 60.00
C ALA A 3 10.62 -66.22 59.33
N ALA A 4 9.38 -66.66 59.69
CA ALA A 4 8.16 -65.99 59.17
C ALA A 4 7.98 -64.57 59.74
N ALA A 5 8.35 -64.35 61.00
CA ALA A 5 8.29 -63.02 61.62
C ALA A 5 9.34 -62.07 61.01
N PHE A 6 10.53 -62.58 60.65
CA PHE A 6 11.57 -61.75 60.01
C PHE A 6 11.18 -61.34 58.56
N CYS A 7 10.53 -62.22 57.82
CA CYS A 7 10.00 -61.91 56.49
C CYS A 7 8.86 -60.90 56.56
N LEU A 8 7.96 -60.98 57.57
CA LEU A 8 6.88 -60.01 57.72
C LEU A 8 7.39 -58.60 58.13
N VAL A 9 8.37 -58.54 59.03
CA VAL A 9 9.01 -57.25 59.43
C VAL A 9 9.79 -56.64 58.26
N ALA A 10 10.53 -57.46 57.50
CA ALA A 10 11.26 -56.97 56.32
C ALA A 10 10.28 -56.52 55.21
N ALA A 11 9.14 -57.21 55.01
CA ALA A 11 8.11 -56.78 54.06
C ALA A 11 7.39 -55.48 54.52
N LEU A 12 7.17 -55.30 55.82
CA LEU A 12 6.60 -54.06 56.39
C LEU A 12 7.57 -52.88 56.27
N VAL A 13 8.85 -53.05 56.53
CA VAL A 13 9.89 -52.05 56.40
C VAL A 13 10.08 -51.64 54.93
N LEU A 14 10.09 -52.62 54.01
CA LEU A 14 10.16 -52.40 52.57
C LEU A 14 8.90 -51.67 52.06
N SER A 15 7.70 -52.01 52.59
CA SER A 15 6.45 -51.30 52.24
C SER A 15 6.40 -49.87 52.77
N GLN A 16 6.95 -49.61 53.97
CA GLN A 16 7.04 -48.26 54.56
C GLN A 16 8.08 -47.41 53.83
N ALA A 17 9.22 -47.97 53.43
CA ALA A 17 10.22 -47.30 52.65
C ALA A 17 9.68 -46.96 51.23
N ALA A 18 8.99 -47.89 50.58
CA ALA A 18 8.38 -47.62 49.25
C ALA A 18 7.24 -46.58 49.33
N LEU A 19 6.46 -46.54 50.40
CA LEU A 19 5.47 -45.50 50.65
C LEU A 19 6.10 -44.14 50.90
N ALA A 20 7.18 -44.06 51.63
CA ALA A 20 7.90 -42.84 51.90
C ALA A 20 8.56 -42.28 50.62
N GLU A 21 9.15 -43.15 49.81
CA GLU A 21 9.73 -42.84 48.52
C GLU A 21 8.68 -42.33 47.50
N SER A 22 7.51 -43.01 47.46
CA SER A 22 6.36 -42.58 46.67
C SER A 22 5.83 -41.18 47.05
N LYS A 23 5.76 -40.90 48.37
CA LYS A 23 5.38 -39.60 48.86
C LYS A 23 6.37 -38.50 48.45
N LYS A 24 7.68 -38.78 48.60
CA LYS A 24 8.68 -37.82 48.19
C LYS A 24 8.63 -37.51 46.71
N ASP A 25 8.45 -38.50 45.84
CA ASP A 25 8.37 -38.25 44.38
C ASP A 25 7.14 -37.41 44.02
N TRP A 26 6.03 -37.55 44.77
CA TRP A 26 4.86 -36.67 44.60
C TRP A 26 5.12 -35.24 45.09
N ASP A 27 5.78 -35.09 46.23
CA ASP A 27 6.18 -33.77 46.78
C ASP A 27 7.16 -33.07 45.78
N ASP A 28 8.09 -33.81 45.20
CA ASP A 28 9.00 -33.35 44.14
C ASP A 28 8.24 -32.99 42.88
N CYS A 29 7.29 -33.83 42.42
CA CYS A 29 6.51 -33.61 41.20
C CYS A 29 5.63 -32.33 41.20
N ILE A 30 5.16 -31.90 42.40
CA ILE A 30 4.39 -30.65 42.57
C ILE A 30 5.28 -29.45 42.91
N SER A 31 6.59 -29.61 42.92
CA SER A 31 7.55 -28.55 43.21
C SER A 31 7.46 -27.39 42.20
N SER A 32 7.63 -26.18 42.67
CA SER A 32 7.78 -25.00 41.81
C SER A 32 9.11 -24.94 41.06
N ASP A 33 10.14 -25.71 41.54
CA ASP A 33 11.37 -25.91 40.82
C ASP A 33 11.18 -26.89 39.65
N ALA A 34 11.42 -26.42 38.45
CA ALA A 34 11.15 -27.20 37.24
C ALA A 34 12.01 -28.47 37.14
N GLU A 35 13.26 -28.46 37.57
CA GLU A 35 14.15 -29.64 37.55
C GLU A 35 13.69 -30.68 38.56
N VAL A 36 13.35 -30.26 39.76
CA VAL A 36 12.81 -31.14 40.82
C VAL A 36 11.51 -31.75 40.39
N SER A 37 10.62 -30.94 39.80
CA SER A 37 9.33 -31.40 39.27
C SER A 37 9.50 -32.42 38.14
N LEU A 38 10.38 -32.19 37.18
CA LEU A 38 10.71 -33.12 36.11
C LEU A 38 11.19 -34.48 36.62
N ASP A 39 12.10 -34.51 37.62
CA ASP A 39 12.59 -35.72 38.19
C ASP A 39 11.51 -36.52 38.95
N GLY A 40 10.80 -35.83 39.85
CA GLY A 40 9.72 -36.43 40.62
C GLY A 40 8.59 -37.02 39.77
N CYS A 41 8.08 -36.22 38.82
CA CYS A 41 7.02 -36.67 37.89
C CYS A 41 7.49 -37.82 37.01
N SER A 42 8.75 -37.80 36.54
CA SER A 42 9.30 -38.87 35.70
C SER A 42 9.41 -40.20 36.45
N LYS A 43 9.76 -40.18 37.75
CA LYS A 43 9.77 -41.38 38.61
C LYS A 43 8.38 -41.94 38.81
N ILE A 44 7.35 -41.12 39.02
CA ILE A 44 5.96 -41.54 39.14
C ILE A 44 5.50 -42.20 37.84
N ILE A 45 5.72 -41.55 36.70
CA ILE A 45 5.33 -42.05 35.38
C ILE A 45 6.06 -43.36 35.05
N ALA A 46 7.35 -43.44 35.31
CA ALA A 46 8.13 -44.64 35.04
C ALA A 46 7.66 -45.85 35.85
N ARG A 47 7.19 -45.66 37.09
CA ARG A 47 6.59 -46.74 37.88
C ARG A 47 5.32 -47.33 37.29
N GLY A 48 4.48 -46.51 36.66
CA GLY A 48 3.31 -46.92 35.91
C GLY A 48 2.21 -47.65 36.70
N ILE A 49 2.31 -47.69 38.03
CA ILE A 49 1.41 -48.45 38.90
C ILE A 49 0.32 -47.60 39.55
N ASP A 50 0.32 -46.28 39.26
CA ASP A 50 -0.61 -45.32 39.81
C ASP A 50 -1.97 -45.37 39.09
N THR A 51 -2.99 -44.75 39.67
CA THR A 51 -4.28 -44.62 39.00
C THR A 51 -4.17 -43.76 37.75
N LYS A 52 -5.08 -43.97 36.79
CA LYS A 52 -5.13 -43.15 35.57
C LYS A 52 -5.15 -41.68 35.88
N ASN A 53 -5.87 -41.28 36.91
CA ASN A 53 -5.98 -39.86 37.31
C ASN A 53 -4.65 -39.32 37.88
N ASN A 54 -3.97 -40.09 38.72
CA ASN A 54 -2.67 -39.72 39.26
C ASN A 54 -1.62 -39.59 38.14
N LEU A 55 -1.59 -40.54 37.20
CA LEU A 55 -0.73 -40.47 36.04
C LEU A 55 -1.03 -39.24 35.18
N ALA A 56 -2.33 -38.88 35.01
CA ALA A 56 -2.71 -37.67 34.27
C ALA A 56 -2.15 -36.42 34.97
N ILE A 57 -2.21 -36.35 36.30
CA ILE A 57 -1.64 -35.25 37.10
C ILE A 57 -0.10 -35.19 36.97
N ALA A 58 0.58 -36.36 37.02
CA ALA A 58 2.03 -36.42 36.86
C ALA A 58 2.47 -35.92 35.47
N TYR A 59 1.78 -36.35 34.40
CA TYR A 59 2.00 -35.82 33.05
C TYR A 59 1.72 -34.32 32.96
N PHE A 60 0.63 -33.86 33.56
CA PHE A 60 0.29 -32.43 33.61
C PHE A 60 1.38 -31.59 34.28
N ASN A 61 1.83 -31.98 35.47
CA ASN A 61 2.87 -31.24 36.20
C ASN A 61 4.21 -31.26 35.47
N ARG A 62 4.57 -32.39 34.84
CA ARG A 62 5.76 -32.45 33.98
C ARG A 62 5.64 -31.56 32.76
N GLY A 63 4.44 -31.44 32.19
CA GLY A 63 4.13 -30.47 31.12
C GLY A 63 4.35 -29.02 31.57
N ILE A 64 3.86 -28.66 32.78
CA ILE A 64 4.08 -27.33 33.39
C ILE A 64 5.59 -27.09 33.60
N ALA A 65 6.33 -28.09 34.07
CA ALA A 65 7.78 -27.94 34.28
C ALA A 65 8.52 -27.68 32.95
N TYR A 66 8.12 -28.36 31.84
CA TYR A 66 8.65 -28.04 30.50
C TYR A 66 8.24 -26.65 30.01
N GLN A 67 7.01 -26.21 30.26
CA GLN A 67 6.56 -24.86 29.96
C GLN A 67 7.43 -23.80 30.67
N ASN A 68 7.67 -23.99 31.97
CA ASN A 68 8.50 -23.08 32.76
C ASN A 68 9.95 -23.00 32.27
N LYS A 69 10.43 -24.04 31.57
CA LYS A 69 11.73 -24.05 30.90
C LYS A 69 11.67 -23.55 29.46
N GLY A 70 10.52 -23.15 28.94
CA GLY A 70 10.33 -22.69 27.56
C GLY A 70 10.29 -23.85 26.53
N ASP A 71 10.32 -25.13 26.96
CA ASP A 71 10.25 -26.29 26.05
C ASP A 71 8.80 -26.64 25.74
N HIS A 72 8.14 -25.75 24.97
CA HIS A 72 6.72 -25.87 24.63
C HIS A 72 6.41 -27.16 23.84
N ALA A 73 7.35 -27.64 23.02
CA ALA A 73 7.14 -28.88 22.26
C ALA A 73 7.02 -30.11 23.18
N LYS A 74 7.89 -30.23 24.19
CA LYS A 74 7.75 -31.29 25.19
C LYS A 74 6.54 -31.09 26.06
N ALA A 75 6.23 -29.86 26.48
CA ALA A 75 5.04 -29.54 27.25
C ALA A 75 3.76 -30.04 26.53
N ILE A 76 3.61 -29.77 25.23
CA ILE A 76 2.50 -30.26 24.40
C ILE A 76 2.41 -31.79 24.43
N ALA A 77 3.54 -32.47 24.29
CA ALA A 77 3.56 -33.94 24.34
C ALA A 77 3.05 -34.49 25.68
N GLU A 78 3.46 -33.86 26.79
CA GLU A 78 3.03 -34.24 28.14
C GLU A 78 1.54 -33.94 28.38
N PHE A 79 1.06 -32.77 27.99
CA PHE A 79 -0.37 -32.44 28.08
C PHE A 79 -1.23 -33.37 27.20
N ASN A 80 -0.75 -33.80 26.04
CA ASN A 80 -1.41 -34.84 25.24
C ASN A 80 -1.62 -36.13 26.04
N GLN A 81 -0.61 -36.56 26.82
CA GLN A 81 -0.74 -37.76 27.68
C GLN A 81 -1.73 -37.51 28.82
N SER A 82 -1.66 -36.34 29.47
CA SER A 82 -2.59 -35.96 30.52
C SER A 82 -4.04 -35.98 30.05
N ILE A 83 -4.33 -35.34 28.92
CA ILE A 83 -5.67 -35.26 28.30
C ILE A 83 -6.17 -36.67 27.89
N ARG A 84 -5.27 -37.51 27.34
CA ARG A 84 -5.63 -38.91 26.97
C ARG A 84 -6.08 -39.72 28.20
N LEU A 85 -5.47 -39.45 29.36
CA LEU A 85 -5.81 -40.14 30.61
C LEU A 85 -7.02 -39.50 31.32
N ASN A 86 -7.18 -38.19 31.22
CA ASN A 86 -8.30 -37.43 31.79
C ASN A 86 -8.73 -36.31 30.84
N ALA A 87 -9.66 -36.62 29.93
CA ALA A 87 -10.21 -35.68 28.94
C ALA A 87 -11.18 -34.62 29.56
N SER A 88 -11.46 -34.68 30.85
CA SER A 88 -12.34 -33.72 31.52
C SER A 88 -11.59 -32.66 32.33
N ASP A 89 -10.27 -32.61 32.23
CA ASP A 89 -9.46 -31.61 32.91
C ASP A 89 -9.32 -30.34 32.08
N PRO A 90 -9.98 -29.21 32.39
CA PRO A 90 -9.87 -27.97 31.64
C PRO A 90 -8.46 -27.35 31.73
N ALA A 91 -7.69 -27.62 32.81
CA ALA A 91 -6.38 -27.08 32.99
C ALA A 91 -5.37 -27.67 31.97
N ALA A 92 -5.50 -28.96 31.65
CA ALA A 92 -4.63 -29.60 30.68
C ALA A 92 -4.83 -29.05 29.25
N TYR A 93 -6.07 -28.80 28.84
CA TYR A 93 -6.35 -28.12 27.57
C TYR A 93 -5.84 -26.67 27.57
N ARG A 94 -6.13 -25.89 28.62
CA ARG A 94 -5.64 -24.52 28.70
C ARG A 94 -4.14 -24.40 28.55
N ASN A 95 -3.37 -25.22 29.29
CA ASN A 95 -1.91 -25.15 29.25
C ASN A 95 -1.34 -25.69 27.93
N ARG A 96 -1.98 -26.70 27.30
CA ARG A 96 -1.60 -27.12 25.96
C ARG A 96 -1.86 -26.03 24.94
N GLY A 97 -3.04 -25.38 25.00
CA GLY A 97 -3.39 -24.22 24.18
C GLY A 97 -2.42 -23.07 24.34
N TYR A 98 -1.99 -22.77 25.57
CA TYR A 98 -0.96 -21.77 25.82
C TYR A 98 0.38 -22.17 25.14
N SER A 99 0.79 -23.43 25.25
CA SER A 99 2.02 -23.89 24.57
C SER A 99 1.91 -23.83 23.05
N TYR A 100 0.74 -24.15 22.45
CA TYR A 100 0.48 -23.95 21.03
C TYR A 100 0.53 -22.47 20.63
N ALA A 101 -0.02 -21.58 21.45
CA ALA A 101 0.05 -20.14 21.19
C ALA A 101 1.51 -19.62 21.18
N GLN A 102 2.34 -20.09 22.11
CA GLN A 102 3.76 -19.72 22.19
C GLN A 102 4.60 -20.27 21.03
N THR A 103 4.16 -21.36 20.38
CA THR A 103 4.80 -21.91 19.18
C THR A 103 4.20 -21.39 17.88
N GLY A 104 3.23 -20.46 17.92
CA GLY A 104 2.57 -19.89 16.76
C GLY A 104 1.45 -20.76 16.16
N GLU A 105 1.11 -21.88 16.78
CA GLU A 105 0.06 -22.79 16.36
C GLU A 105 -1.30 -22.33 16.87
N PHE A 106 -1.69 -21.08 16.51
CA PHE A 106 -2.83 -20.36 17.06
C PHE A 106 -4.17 -21.08 16.91
N ASP A 107 -4.40 -21.79 15.79
CA ASP A 107 -5.66 -22.50 15.57
C ASP A 107 -5.82 -23.68 16.55
N LEU A 108 -4.73 -24.42 16.82
CA LEU A 108 -4.75 -25.48 17.84
C LEU A 108 -4.93 -24.93 19.23
N ALA A 109 -4.34 -23.77 19.54
CA ALA A 109 -4.54 -23.06 20.79
C ALA A 109 -6.03 -22.69 20.99
N ILE A 110 -6.67 -22.11 19.97
CA ILE A 110 -8.09 -21.74 19.99
C ILE A 110 -8.97 -22.97 20.21
N ASP A 111 -8.68 -24.09 19.56
CA ASP A 111 -9.45 -25.32 19.75
C ASP A 111 -9.37 -25.83 21.20
N ASP A 112 -8.19 -25.80 21.81
CA ASP A 112 -7.99 -26.17 23.21
C ASP A 112 -8.69 -25.20 24.17
N TYR A 113 -8.66 -23.92 23.91
CA TYR A 113 -9.40 -22.92 24.69
C TYR A 113 -10.91 -23.13 24.53
N ASN A 114 -11.41 -23.47 23.36
CA ASN A 114 -12.80 -23.85 23.13
C ASN A 114 -13.21 -25.05 24.00
N GLN A 115 -12.36 -26.07 24.12
CA GLN A 115 -12.61 -27.21 24.99
C GLN A 115 -12.60 -26.80 26.47
N THR A 116 -11.66 -25.94 26.85
CA THR A 116 -11.63 -25.41 28.24
C THR A 116 -12.89 -24.63 28.57
N ILE A 117 -13.39 -23.78 27.68
CA ILE A 117 -14.65 -23.02 27.87
C ILE A 117 -15.85 -23.97 28.01
N LYS A 118 -15.89 -25.01 27.16
CA LYS A 118 -16.96 -26.02 27.26
C LYS A 118 -16.98 -26.74 28.61
N LEU A 119 -15.81 -27.00 29.17
CA LEU A 119 -15.68 -27.67 30.48
C LEU A 119 -15.87 -26.72 31.65
N LYS A 120 -15.50 -25.46 31.51
CA LYS A 120 -15.56 -24.44 32.57
C LYS A 120 -15.89 -23.06 31.99
N PRO A 121 -17.16 -22.75 31.72
CA PRO A 121 -17.58 -21.54 30.99
C PRO A 121 -17.42 -20.23 31.78
N ASP A 122 -17.26 -20.28 33.11
CA ASP A 122 -17.10 -19.09 33.96
C ASP A 122 -15.66 -18.78 34.34
N TYR A 123 -14.70 -19.27 33.53
CA TYR A 123 -13.27 -19.08 33.77
C TYR A 123 -12.75 -17.86 32.98
N ALA A 124 -12.70 -16.69 33.63
CA ALA A 124 -12.32 -15.42 32.97
C ALA A 124 -11.02 -15.50 32.17
N SER A 125 -9.98 -16.11 32.77
CA SER A 125 -8.66 -16.17 32.12
C SER A 125 -8.66 -16.91 30.79
N ILE A 126 -9.60 -17.84 30.54
CA ILE A 126 -9.61 -18.57 29.26
C ILE A 126 -10.12 -17.71 28.11
N TYR A 127 -11.09 -16.83 28.38
CA TYR A 127 -11.52 -15.85 27.40
C TYR A 127 -10.40 -14.83 27.13
N TYR A 128 -9.65 -14.45 28.17
CA TYR A 128 -8.48 -13.60 27.99
C TYR A 128 -7.41 -14.28 27.12
N ASP A 129 -7.03 -15.53 27.45
CA ASP A 129 -6.03 -16.29 26.69
C ASP A 129 -6.45 -16.48 25.22
N ARG A 130 -7.75 -16.78 24.96
CA ARG A 130 -8.27 -16.93 23.59
C ARG A 130 -8.36 -15.59 22.87
N GLY A 131 -8.80 -14.53 23.57
CA GLY A 131 -8.83 -13.17 23.05
C GLY A 131 -7.45 -12.69 22.62
N TRP A 132 -6.43 -12.92 23.46
CA TRP A 132 -5.04 -12.63 23.14
C TRP A 132 -4.58 -13.41 21.89
N THR A 133 -4.95 -14.68 21.79
CA THR A 133 -4.60 -15.50 20.63
C THR A 133 -5.29 -15.03 19.35
N TYR A 134 -6.55 -14.55 19.43
CA TYR A 134 -7.20 -13.92 18.28
C TYR A 134 -6.54 -12.60 17.91
N ALA A 135 -6.15 -11.77 18.88
CA ALA A 135 -5.41 -10.53 18.63
C ALA A 135 -4.06 -10.80 17.97
N ALA A 136 -3.33 -11.83 18.41
CA ALA A 136 -2.06 -12.26 17.79
C ALA A 136 -2.24 -12.79 16.33
N LYS A 137 -3.47 -13.19 15.96
CA LYS A 137 -3.86 -13.51 14.57
C LYS A 137 -4.44 -12.30 13.83
N GLU A 138 -4.33 -11.09 14.37
CA GLU A 138 -4.91 -9.86 13.84
C GLU A 138 -6.46 -9.88 13.74
N ASP A 139 -7.12 -10.85 14.39
CA ASP A 139 -8.59 -10.94 14.47
C ASP A 139 -9.12 -10.20 15.71
N HIS A 140 -8.92 -8.89 15.70
CA HIS A 140 -9.31 -8.02 16.80
C HIS A 140 -10.82 -8.03 17.08
N ALA A 141 -11.65 -8.33 16.07
CA ALA A 141 -13.11 -8.43 16.25
C ALA A 141 -13.49 -9.62 17.15
N ARG A 142 -12.89 -10.79 16.94
CA ARG A 142 -13.10 -11.95 17.82
C ARG A 142 -12.40 -11.79 19.17
N ALA A 143 -11.22 -11.16 19.18
CA ALA A 143 -10.52 -10.82 20.41
C ALA A 143 -11.39 -9.96 21.34
N LEU A 144 -12.04 -8.91 20.82
CA LEU A 144 -12.94 -8.05 21.60
C LEU A 144 -14.14 -8.79 22.17
N ASN A 145 -14.71 -9.76 21.45
CA ASN A 145 -15.82 -10.58 22.00
C ASN A 145 -15.36 -11.34 23.23
N ASP A 146 -14.17 -11.93 23.18
CA ASP A 146 -13.62 -12.68 24.30
C ASP A 146 -13.16 -11.76 25.44
N TYR A 147 -12.49 -10.67 25.15
CA TYR A 147 -12.12 -9.68 26.17
C TYR A 147 -13.34 -9.09 26.88
N ASN A 148 -14.43 -8.81 26.16
CA ASN A 148 -15.67 -8.36 26.77
C ASN A 148 -16.21 -9.40 27.75
N ARG A 149 -16.19 -10.68 27.34
CA ARG A 149 -16.64 -11.76 28.26
C ARG A 149 -15.69 -11.91 29.45
N ALA A 150 -14.40 -11.77 29.26
CA ALA A 150 -13.42 -11.79 30.34
C ALA A 150 -13.67 -10.63 31.36
N VAL A 151 -13.91 -9.41 30.85
CA VAL A 151 -14.22 -8.22 31.69
C VAL A 151 -15.54 -8.41 32.51
N GLU A 152 -16.54 -9.06 31.93
CA GLU A 152 -17.76 -9.37 32.67
C GLU A 152 -17.50 -10.29 33.90
N LEU A 153 -16.54 -11.21 33.73
CA LEU A 153 -16.16 -12.21 34.74
C LEU A 153 -15.10 -11.71 35.74
N ASP A 154 -14.20 -10.85 35.28
CA ASP A 154 -13.13 -10.25 36.10
C ASP A 154 -12.99 -8.76 35.75
N LYS A 155 -13.36 -7.88 36.65
CA LYS A 155 -13.39 -6.43 36.47
C LYS A 155 -12.14 -5.72 37.02
N ASP A 156 -11.25 -6.45 37.67
CA ASP A 156 -10.13 -5.85 38.37
C ASP A 156 -8.77 -6.17 37.75
N ASN A 157 -8.78 -6.78 36.56
CA ASN A 157 -7.56 -7.13 35.82
C ASN A 157 -7.16 -5.99 34.88
N HIS A 158 -6.11 -5.24 35.21
CA HIS A 158 -5.59 -4.12 34.43
C HIS A 158 -5.02 -4.54 33.05
N ASP A 159 -4.41 -5.75 32.94
CA ASP A 159 -3.88 -6.24 31.67
C ASP A 159 -5.00 -6.49 30.67
N LEU A 160 -6.14 -7.01 31.15
CA LEU A 160 -7.29 -7.28 30.31
C LEU A 160 -7.87 -5.99 29.67
N TYR A 161 -7.96 -4.90 30.46
CA TYR A 161 -8.37 -3.61 29.90
C TYR A 161 -7.34 -3.07 28.92
N ASN A 162 -6.05 -3.20 29.23
CA ASN A 162 -4.99 -2.78 28.32
C ASN A 162 -5.09 -3.49 26.97
N ASP A 163 -5.21 -4.82 26.96
CA ASP A 163 -5.21 -5.61 25.72
C ASP A 163 -6.50 -5.43 24.92
N ARG A 164 -7.64 -5.23 25.63
CA ARG A 164 -8.89 -4.84 24.99
C ARG A 164 -8.80 -3.45 24.37
N GLY A 165 -8.21 -2.50 25.08
CA GLY A 165 -7.93 -1.16 24.59
C GLY A 165 -7.05 -1.17 23.35
N SER A 166 -6.00 -1.99 23.34
CA SER A 166 -5.15 -2.17 22.17
C SER A 166 -5.94 -2.72 20.97
N SER A 167 -6.80 -3.72 21.18
CA SER A 167 -7.65 -4.25 20.11
C SER A 167 -8.69 -3.24 19.60
N TYR A 168 -9.21 -2.35 20.45
CA TYR A 168 -10.05 -1.23 20.00
C TYR A 168 -9.25 -0.23 19.17
N ALA A 169 -8.01 0.05 19.56
CA ALA A 169 -7.13 0.97 18.83
C ALA A 169 -6.81 0.44 17.43
N GLU A 170 -6.49 -0.85 17.28
CA GLU A 170 -6.24 -1.49 15.98
C GLU A 170 -7.47 -1.44 15.05
N LEU A 171 -8.68 -1.47 15.61
CA LEU A 171 -9.92 -1.30 14.84
C LEU A 171 -10.31 0.17 14.64
N GLY A 172 -9.48 1.13 15.07
CA GLY A 172 -9.73 2.55 14.94
C GLY A 172 -10.72 3.16 15.94
N ASP A 173 -11.23 2.38 16.91
CA ASP A 173 -12.12 2.89 17.97
C ASP A 173 -11.30 3.50 19.12
N LEU A 174 -10.68 4.63 18.80
CA LEU A 174 -9.75 5.31 19.72
C LEU A 174 -10.41 5.81 21.00
N ASP A 175 -11.74 6.06 21.00
CA ASP A 175 -12.47 6.47 22.20
C ASP A 175 -12.58 5.35 23.23
N LYS A 176 -12.93 4.14 22.77
CA LYS A 176 -12.98 2.97 23.66
C LYS A 176 -11.60 2.55 24.11
N ALA A 177 -10.59 2.66 23.21
CA ALA A 177 -9.21 2.39 23.58
C ALA A 177 -8.76 3.28 24.75
N LEU A 178 -8.97 4.60 24.67
CA LEU A 178 -8.65 5.54 25.76
C LEU A 178 -9.38 5.18 27.05
N ALA A 179 -10.67 4.89 26.99
CA ALA A 179 -11.45 4.53 28.18
C ALA A 179 -10.92 3.27 28.87
N ASP A 180 -10.46 2.30 28.10
CA ASP A 180 -9.87 1.06 28.61
C ASP A 180 -8.47 1.30 29.19
N PHE A 181 -7.61 2.10 28.54
CA PHE A 181 -6.31 2.46 29.12
C PHE A 181 -6.46 3.30 30.39
N ASP A 182 -7.42 4.22 30.45
CA ASP A 182 -7.75 4.95 31.65
C ASP A 182 -8.15 4.00 32.80
N LYS A 183 -8.96 2.97 32.48
CA LYS A 183 -9.37 1.97 33.46
C LYS A 183 -8.19 1.10 33.92
N ALA A 184 -7.31 0.69 33.00
CA ALA A 184 -6.10 -0.07 33.31
C ALA A 184 -5.17 0.72 34.27
N ILE A 185 -4.94 1.99 33.97
CA ILE A 185 -4.13 2.91 34.81
C ILE A 185 -4.82 3.16 36.16
N ALA A 186 -6.15 3.33 36.19
CA ALA A 186 -6.86 3.51 37.44
C ALA A 186 -6.75 2.27 38.38
N LEU A 187 -6.73 1.06 37.78
CA LEU A 187 -6.52 -0.19 38.54
C LEU A 187 -5.07 -0.33 39.01
N LYS A 188 -4.12 0.12 38.20
CA LYS A 188 -2.68 0.04 38.51
C LYS A 188 -1.97 1.33 38.07
N PRO A 189 -1.90 2.34 38.97
CA PRO A 189 -1.28 3.64 38.63
C PRO A 189 0.20 3.56 38.19
N GLY A 190 0.93 2.53 38.56
CA GLY A 190 2.32 2.27 38.12
C GLY A 190 2.42 1.40 36.87
N TYR A 191 1.39 1.37 36.01
CA TYR A 191 1.36 0.52 34.82
C TYR A 191 1.96 1.25 33.60
N ALA A 192 3.26 1.14 33.43
CA ALA A 192 4.02 1.83 32.38
C ALA A 192 3.44 1.56 30.97
N LEU A 193 3.04 0.32 30.67
CA LEU A 193 2.48 -0.05 29.36
C LEU A 193 1.14 0.66 29.10
N GLY A 194 0.26 0.77 30.12
CA GLY A 194 -0.99 1.51 29.99
C GLY A 194 -0.78 2.99 29.65
N HIS A 195 0.21 3.64 30.29
CA HIS A 195 0.61 5.01 29.96
C HIS A 195 1.16 5.11 28.53
N ALA A 196 2.04 4.17 28.12
CA ALA A 196 2.61 4.16 26.78
C ALA A 196 1.52 4.02 25.69
N ASN A 197 0.60 3.06 25.87
CA ASN A 197 -0.49 2.83 24.92
C ASN A 197 -1.47 4.01 24.86
N ARG A 198 -1.78 4.62 26.01
CA ARG A 198 -2.58 5.85 26.05
C ARG A 198 -1.88 6.99 25.30
N GLY A 199 -0.58 7.15 25.50
CA GLY A 199 0.26 8.11 24.78
C GLY A 199 0.21 7.90 23.27
N TRP A 200 0.28 6.65 22.83
CA TRP A 200 0.18 6.30 21.41
C TRP A 200 -1.17 6.70 20.81
N VAL A 201 -2.29 6.39 21.48
CA VAL A 201 -3.63 6.77 21.00
C VAL A 201 -3.80 8.29 20.99
N LEU A 202 -3.26 9.00 21.97
CA LEU A 202 -3.28 10.48 21.98
C LEU A 202 -2.48 11.06 20.80
N ALA A 203 -1.32 10.48 20.48
CA ALA A 203 -0.53 10.87 19.32
C ALA A 203 -1.29 10.62 17.99
N GLN A 204 -1.99 9.49 17.85
CA GLN A 204 -2.85 9.20 16.70
C GLN A 204 -4.01 10.20 16.53
N ARG A 205 -4.42 10.86 17.61
CA ARG A 205 -5.41 11.94 17.64
C ARG A 205 -4.82 13.34 17.47
N ASP A 206 -3.58 13.44 17.07
CA ASP A 206 -2.84 14.69 16.96
C ASP A 206 -2.69 15.47 18.29
N LYS A 207 -2.92 14.80 19.45
CA LYS A 207 -2.78 15.36 20.80
C LYS A 207 -1.39 15.16 21.35
N HIS A 208 -0.39 15.56 20.56
CA HIS A 208 1.02 15.28 20.86
C HIS A 208 1.51 15.83 22.21
N ALA A 209 1.00 16.97 22.67
CA ALA A 209 1.38 17.52 23.98
C ALA A 209 0.89 16.61 25.15
N GLU A 210 -0.32 16.05 25.03
CA GLU A 210 -0.87 15.09 26.00
C GLU A 210 -0.07 13.76 25.90
N ALA A 211 0.24 13.31 24.69
CA ALA A 211 1.06 12.11 24.44
C ALA A 211 2.46 12.20 25.10
N VAL A 212 3.12 13.34 25.01
CA VAL A 212 4.43 13.59 25.68
C VAL A 212 4.31 13.43 27.20
N ALA A 213 3.21 13.87 27.80
CA ALA A 213 2.99 13.69 29.25
C ALA A 213 2.87 12.20 29.63
N GLU A 214 2.08 11.44 28.83
CA GLU A 214 1.88 10.00 29.05
C GLU A 214 3.17 9.19 28.86
N TYR A 215 3.87 9.42 27.77
CA TYR A 215 5.18 8.78 27.55
C TYR A 215 6.21 9.16 28.63
N SER A 216 6.15 10.40 29.15
CA SER A 216 7.04 10.80 30.26
C SER A 216 6.77 10.00 31.52
N GLU A 217 5.48 9.70 31.80
CA GLU A 217 5.15 8.83 32.93
C GLU A 217 5.54 7.37 32.65
N ALA A 218 5.31 6.86 31.44
CA ALA A 218 5.77 5.53 31.04
C ALA A 218 7.28 5.37 31.21
N ILE A 219 8.08 6.36 30.77
CA ILE A 219 9.54 6.37 30.92
C ILE A 219 9.95 6.46 32.39
N ARG A 220 9.27 7.28 33.20
CA ARG A 220 9.53 7.36 34.64
C ARG A 220 9.34 6.01 35.34
N LEU A 221 8.30 5.26 34.92
CA LEU A 221 7.97 3.93 35.47
C LEU A 221 8.87 2.83 34.92
N ALA A 222 9.28 2.91 33.65
CA ALA A 222 10.13 1.94 32.97
C ALA A 222 11.24 2.66 32.14
N PRO A 223 12.28 3.18 32.78
CA PRO A 223 13.28 4.03 32.14
C PRO A 223 14.19 3.30 31.12
N GLY A 224 14.18 1.97 31.12
CA GLY A 224 15.00 1.17 30.20
C GLY A 224 14.29 0.78 28.89
N ASN A 225 13.11 1.30 28.62
CA ASN A 225 12.38 0.98 27.37
C ASN A 225 12.72 2.01 26.28
N PRO A 226 13.46 1.63 25.21
CA PRO A 226 13.86 2.54 24.15
C PRO A 226 12.67 2.96 23.26
N ASP A 227 11.61 2.12 23.14
CA ASP A 227 10.44 2.42 22.31
C ASP A 227 9.68 3.62 22.89
N ASN A 228 9.50 3.69 24.22
CA ASN A 228 8.84 4.82 24.88
C ASN A 228 9.58 6.15 24.66
N LEU A 229 10.93 6.10 24.64
CA LEU A 229 11.75 7.28 24.33
C LEU A 229 11.58 7.69 22.87
N ASN A 230 11.60 6.71 21.95
CA ASN A 230 11.38 6.96 20.53
C ASN A 230 10.01 7.63 20.28
N ASP A 231 8.94 7.10 20.88
CA ASP A 231 7.59 7.59 20.67
C ASP A 231 7.35 8.97 21.30
N ARG A 232 7.97 9.23 22.48
CA ARG A 232 7.99 10.58 23.05
C ARG A 232 8.76 11.53 22.14
N GLY A 233 9.92 11.13 21.64
CA GLY A 233 10.72 11.90 20.71
C GLY A 233 9.96 12.28 19.45
N TRP A 234 9.19 11.34 18.88
CA TRP A 234 8.30 11.62 17.75
C TRP A 234 7.23 12.66 18.09
N SER A 235 6.55 12.53 19.22
CA SER A 235 5.56 13.51 19.69
C SER A 235 6.20 14.86 20.00
N LEU A 236 7.45 14.91 20.45
CA LEU A 236 8.22 16.14 20.65
C LEU A 236 8.56 16.80 19.30
N ILE A 237 8.85 16.05 18.23
CA ILE A 237 9.00 16.60 16.87
C ILE A 237 7.70 17.32 16.46
N LYS A 238 6.54 16.66 16.63
CA LYS A 238 5.23 17.22 16.25
C LYS A 238 4.87 18.51 17.04
N THR A 239 5.45 18.67 18.25
CA THR A 239 5.35 19.89 19.05
C THR A 239 6.56 20.81 18.90
N GLU A 240 7.44 20.57 17.91
CA GLU A 240 8.61 21.36 17.52
C GLU A 240 9.69 21.50 18.61
N GLN A 241 9.71 20.55 19.54
CA GLN A 241 10.71 20.48 20.60
C GLN A 241 11.90 19.62 20.16
N TYR A 242 12.52 19.98 19.02
CA TYR A 242 13.52 19.14 18.33
C TYR A 242 14.72 18.75 19.21
N ASP A 243 15.23 19.66 20.06
CA ASP A 243 16.37 19.36 20.94
C ASP A 243 16.04 18.28 21.97
N LYS A 244 14.82 18.30 22.52
CA LYS A 244 14.38 17.25 23.44
C LYS A 244 14.15 15.93 22.72
N ALA A 245 13.58 15.98 21.49
CA ALA A 245 13.42 14.81 20.66
C ALA A 245 14.77 14.14 20.36
N ILE A 246 15.78 14.92 19.95
CA ILE A 246 17.15 14.44 19.71
C ILE A 246 17.75 13.81 20.96
N ALA A 247 17.50 14.37 22.14
CA ALA A 247 17.96 13.78 23.39
C ALA A 247 17.30 12.43 23.67
N ASP A 248 15.99 12.31 23.47
CA ASP A 248 15.24 11.07 23.65
C ASP A 248 15.69 9.97 22.68
N PHE A 249 15.81 10.28 21.38
CA PHE A 249 16.33 9.33 20.40
C PHE A 249 17.78 8.91 20.71
N SER A 250 18.60 9.84 21.19
CA SER A 250 19.99 9.53 21.56
C SER A 250 20.06 8.56 22.74
N GLU A 251 19.16 8.71 23.71
CA GLU A 251 19.06 7.78 24.82
C GLU A 251 18.48 6.42 24.39
N ALA A 252 17.49 6.41 23.48
CA ALA A 252 16.95 5.18 22.89
C ALA A 252 18.06 4.38 22.18
N ILE A 253 18.88 5.06 21.36
CA ILE A 253 20.02 4.49 20.66
C ILE A 253 21.09 3.98 21.66
N ARG A 254 21.33 4.71 22.75
CA ARG A 254 22.27 4.27 23.79
C ARG A 254 21.83 2.96 24.46
N ILE A 255 20.52 2.82 24.70
CA ILE A 255 19.93 1.61 25.30
C ILE A 255 19.92 0.47 24.28
N LYS A 256 19.51 0.74 23.05
CA LYS A 256 19.40 -0.23 21.96
C LYS A 256 20.08 0.33 20.69
N PRO A 257 21.39 0.06 20.48
CA PRO A 257 22.15 0.61 19.35
C PRO A 257 21.64 0.18 17.96
N ASP A 258 20.89 -0.91 17.88
CA ASP A 258 20.26 -1.43 16.67
C ASP A 258 18.81 -0.98 16.48
N HIS A 259 18.37 0.08 17.16
CA HIS A 259 17.03 0.62 17.05
C HIS A 259 16.90 1.49 15.80
N VAL A 260 16.56 0.88 14.66
CA VAL A 260 16.46 1.53 13.34
C VAL A 260 15.63 2.81 13.36
N HIS A 261 14.42 2.76 13.95
CA HIS A 261 13.52 3.93 13.99
C HIS A 261 14.09 5.10 14.81
N ALA A 262 14.85 4.82 15.89
CA ALA A 262 15.45 5.90 16.66
C ALA A 262 16.55 6.63 15.88
N TRP A 263 17.35 5.90 15.10
CA TRP A 263 18.33 6.49 14.19
C TRP A 263 17.63 7.32 13.11
N GLN A 264 16.62 6.76 12.45
CA GLN A 264 15.85 7.45 11.39
C GLN A 264 15.19 8.74 11.93
N ASN A 265 14.49 8.64 13.06
CA ASN A 265 13.76 9.77 13.65
C ASN A 265 14.71 10.86 14.16
N ARG A 266 15.90 10.50 14.69
CA ARG A 266 16.93 11.48 15.05
C ARG A 266 17.50 12.16 13.82
N GLY A 267 17.75 11.43 12.75
CA GLY A 267 18.13 11.97 11.45
C GLY A 267 17.10 12.97 10.94
N TRP A 268 15.82 12.63 11.05
CA TRP A 268 14.73 13.53 10.67
C TRP A 268 14.65 14.79 11.54
N ALA A 269 14.86 14.65 12.86
CA ALA A 269 14.92 15.79 13.77
C ALA A 269 16.10 16.73 13.43
N TYR A 270 17.27 16.18 13.07
CA TYR A 270 18.41 16.98 12.57
C TYR A 270 18.09 17.66 11.25
N TRP A 271 17.41 16.95 10.31
CA TRP A 271 16.98 17.53 9.04
C TRP A 271 16.06 18.74 9.24
N LEU A 272 15.03 18.61 10.09
CA LEU A 272 14.12 19.73 10.42
C LEU A 272 14.85 20.91 11.10
N LYS A 273 15.97 20.67 11.77
CA LYS A 273 16.85 21.72 12.31
C LYS A 273 17.81 22.32 11.28
N GLY A 274 17.88 21.77 10.08
CA GLY A 274 18.82 22.16 9.04
C GLY A 274 20.25 21.60 9.20
N ASP A 275 20.48 20.67 10.15
CA ASP A 275 21.77 20.00 10.35
C ASP A 275 21.90 18.78 9.45
N LEU A 276 22.04 19.04 8.14
CA LEU A 276 21.94 18.03 7.09
C LEU A 276 23.05 16.97 7.18
N ASP A 277 24.23 17.32 7.66
CA ASP A 277 25.34 16.36 7.79
C ASP A 277 25.07 15.33 8.90
N LYS A 278 24.52 15.75 10.05
CA LYS A 278 24.10 14.83 11.09
C LYS A 278 22.88 14.01 10.68
N ALA A 279 21.95 14.60 9.95
CA ALA A 279 20.81 13.90 9.37
C ALA A 279 21.28 12.74 8.48
N LEU A 280 22.20 13.01 7.55
CA LEU A 280 22.77 11.98 6.66
C LEU A 280 23.50 10.90 7.44
N HIS A 281 24.32 11.27 8.47
CA HIS A 281 25.00 10.31 9.31
C HIS A 281 24.03 9.32 9.98
N ASP A 282 22.97 9.83 10.58
CA ASP A 282 21.99 8.99 11.29
C ASP A 282 21.16 8.12 10.32
N LEU A 283 20.79 8.69 9.15
CA LEU A 283 20.10 7.93 8.12
C LEU A 283 20.98 6.86 7.48
N ASP A 284 22.28 7.10 7.32
CA ASP A 284 23.24 6.07 6.90
C ASP A 284 23.32 4.91 7.92
N GLN A 285 23.25 5.20 9.22
CA GLN A 285 23.18 4.15 10.26
C GLN A 285 21.86 3.36 10.16
N ALA A 286 20.72 4.04 10.01
CA ALA A 286 19.42 3.38 9.86
C ALA A 286 19.40 2.45 8.63
N VAL A 287 19.91 2.92 7.48
CA VAL A 287 20.04 2.11 6.25
C VAL A 287 21.00 0.93 6.43
N SER A 288 22.09 1.11 7.19
CA SER A 288 23.05 0.03 7.45
C SER A 288 22.44 -1.07 8.32
N LEU A 289 21.58 -0.70 9.28
CA LEU A 289 20.90 -1.64 10.19
C LEU A 289 19.76 -2.41 9.51
N ASP A 290 19.03 -1.75 8.61
CA ASP A 290 17.94 -2.35 7.85
C ASP A 290 18.01 -1.90 6.38
N PRO A 291 18.82 -2.59 5.55
CA PRO A 291 19.02 -2.21 4.15
C PRO A 291 17.80 -2.38 3.25
N ASP A 292 16.85 -3.23 3.63
CA ASP A 292 15.66 -3.52 2.84
C ASP A 292 14.53 -2.50 3.11
N ASN A 293 14.62 -1.75 4.20
CA ASN A 293 13.66 -0.71 4.55
C ASN A 293 13.83 0.51 3.62
N LEU A 294 12.77 0.83 2.90
CA LEU A 294 12.77 1.94 1.94
C LEU A 294 12.70 3.31 2.62
N ASP A 295 12.07 3.43 3.80
CA ASP A 295 11.83 4.72 4.44
C ASP A 295 13.11 5.48 4.79
N PRO A 296 14.12 4.91 5.50
CA PRO A 296 15.37 5.61 5.75
C PRO A 296 16.14 5.94 4.46
N ARG A 297 16.02 5.10 3.41
CA ARG A 297 16.66 5.34 2.11
C ARG A 297 16.02 6.51 1.38
N LEU A 298 14.69 6.65 1.46
CA LEU A 298 13.94 7.79 0.90
C LEU A 298 14.28 9.08 1.64
N ASP A 299 14.28 9.06 2.97
CA ASP A 299 14.63 10.21 3.79
C ASP A 299 16.06 10.68 3.50
N ARG A 300 17.01 9.76 3.40
CA ARG A 300 18.40 10.05 3.04
C ARG A 300 18.52 10.75 1.68
N ALA A 301 17.81 10.23 0.69
CA ALA A 301 17.82 10.80 -0.67
C ALA A 301 17.17 12.19 -0.69
N ALA A 302 16.13 12.42 0.12
CA ALA A 302 15.50 13.73 0.27
C ALA A 302 16.44 14.74 0.96
N VAL A 303 17.16 14.33 1.99
CA VAL A 303 18.17 15.19 2.66
C VAL A 303 19.29 15.59 1.69
N LEU A 304 19.72 14.68 0.80
CA LEU A 304 20.68 15.02 -0.26
C LEU A 304 20.13 16.06 -1.24
N ASN A 305 18.86 15.99 -1.60
CA ASN A 305 18.19 17.04 -2.40
C ASN A 305 18.23 18.41 -1.70
N ASP A 306 17.89 18.45 -0.42
CA ASP A 306 17.89 19.70 0.35
C ASP A 306 19.30 20.27 0.57
N LYS A 307 20.30 19.38 0.64
CA LYS A 307 21.71 19.75 0.70
C LYS A 307 22.22 20.32 -0.63
N GLY A 308 21.57 19.98 -1.75
CA GLY A 308 21.97 20.36 -3.09
C GLY A 308 22.86 19.32 -3.79
N ASP A 309 23.07 18.16 -3.18
CA ASP A 309 23.86 17.05 -3.71
C ASP A 309 23.02 16.22 -4.70
N PHE A 310 22.52 16.87 -5.76
CA PHE A 310 21.51 16.32 -6.68
C PHE A 310 21.97 15.06 -7.42
N ASP A 311 23.24 14.93 -7.77
CA ASP A 311 23.75 13.72 -8.45
C ASP A 311 23.68 12.50 -7.52
N GLU A 312 24.07 12.66 -6.25
CA GLU A 312 23.99 11.60 -5.27
C GLU A 312 22.55 11.26 -4.90
N SER A 313 21.68 12.28 -4.80
CA SER A 313 20.25 12.11 -4.56
C SER A 313 19.58 11.30 -5.67
N ILE A 314 19.78 11.69 -6.94
CA ILE A 314 19.26 10.97 -8.11
C ILE A 314 19.74 9.52 -8.10
N ALA A 315 21.04 9.28 -7.86
CA ALA A 315 21.59 7.93 -7.80
C ALA A 315 21.02 7.10 -6.63
N ALA A 316 20.67 7.73 -5.51
CA ALA A 316 20.00 7.08 -4.40
C ALA A 316 18.55 6.68 -4.77
N TYR A 317 17.80 7.58 -5.41
CA TYR A 317 16.45 7.27 -5.90
C TYR A 317 16.47 6.21 -7.00
N ASP A 318 17.46 6.21 -7.90
CA ASP A 318 17.62 5.16 -8.91
C ASP A 318 17.73 3.76 -8.28
N LYS A 319 18.48 3.64 -7.19
CA LYS A 319 18.61 2.37 -6.45
C LYS A 319 17.28 1.95 -5.78
N ILE A 320 16.49 2.90 -5.30
CA ILE A 320 15.16 2.62 -4.74
C ILE A 320 14.23 2.17 -5.86
N LEU A 321 14.17 2.89 -6.97
CA LEU A 321 13.30 2.60 -8.11
C LEU A 321 13.68 1.32 -8.87
N ALA A 322 14.93 0.85 -8.75
CA ALA A 322 15.35 -0.45 -9.28
C ALA A 322 14.67 -1.63 -8.54
N VAL A 323 14.32 -1.48 -7.27
CA VAL A 323 13.65 -2.52 -6.46
C VAL A 323 12.16 -2.24 -6.26
N ALA A 324 11.75 -0.98 -6.33
CA ALA A 324 10.37 -0.53 -6.19
C ALA A 324 10.05 0.51 -7.29
N PRO A 325 9.80 0.08 -8.53
CA PRO A 325 9.65 0.98 -9.68
C PRO A 325 8.49 1.98 -9.56
N ASP A 326 7.47 1.65 -8.76
CA ASP A 326 6.28 2.47 -8.53
C ASP A 326 6.26 3.16 -7.16
N GLU A 327 7.45 3.35 -6.54
CA GLU A 327 7.55 4.15 -5.33
C GLU A 327 7.39 5.64 -5.67
N GLY A 328 6.19 6.15 -5.47
CA GLY A 328 5.81 7.51 -5.86
C GLY A 328 6.64 8.61 -5.19
N ARG A 329 7.05 8.41 -3.92
CA ARG A 329 7.92 9.37 -3.21
C ARG A 329 9.31 9.43 -3.83
N ALA A 330 9.84 8.27 -4.28
CA ALA A 330 11.13 8.22 -4.97
C ALA A 330 11.07 8.92 -6.33
N LEU A 331 10.00 8.70 -7.09
CA LEU A 331 9.78 9.38 -8.37
C LEU A 331 9.68 10.91 -8.16
N ASN A 332 8.91 11.35 -7.16
CA ASN A 332 8.79 12.77 -6.84
C ASN A 332 10.13 13.39 -6.44
N GLY A 333 10.87 12.74 -5.57
CA GLY A 333 12.19 13.22 -5.13
C GLY A 333 13.22 13.24 -6.25
N ARG A 334 13.22 12.23 -7.15
CA ARG A 334 14.10 12.21 -8.33
C ARG A 334 13.70 13.27 -9.34
N ALA A 335 12.39 13.49 -9.54
CA ALA A 335 11.88 14.58 -10.38
C ALA A 335 12.39 15.95 -9.90
N TRP A 336 12.37 16.18 -8.59
CA TRP A 336 12.93 17.40 -8.01
C TRP A 336 14.43 17.52 -8.28
N GLY A 337 15.21 16.47 -8.06
CA GLY A 337 16.65 16.44 -8.36
C GLY A 337 16.96 16.74 -9.84
N TYR A 338 16.24 16.10 -10.77
CA TYR A 338 16.37 16.42 -12.21
C TYR A 338 15.97 17.86 -12.54
N ALA A 339 14.91 18.36 -11.92
CA ALA A 339 14.44 19.73 -12.14
C ALA A 339 15.49 20.76 -11.70
N GLN A 340 16.12 20.55 -10.55
CA GLN A 340 17.19 21.42 -10.04
C GLN A 340 18.45 21.40 -10.94
N LYS A 341 18.70 20.28 -11.64
CA LYS A 341 19.76 20.16 -12.65
C LYS A 341 19.38 20.72 -14.01
N GLY A 342 18.14 21.18 -14.21
CA GLY A 342 17.65 21.65 -15.50
C GLY A 342 17.26 20.54 -16.49
N GLU A 343 17.24 19.27 -16.07
CA GLU A 343 16.83 18.12 -16.88
C GLU A 343 15.31 17.99 -16.89
N LEU A 344 14.60 19.05 -17.35
CA LEU A 344 13.17 19.26 -17.16
C LEU A 344 12.29 18.17 -17.80
N ASP A 345 12.72 17.52 -18.88
CA ASP A 345 11.92 16.46 -19.52
C ASP A 345 11.92 15.19 -18.68
N LYS A 346 13.06 14.80 -18.13
CA LYS A 346 13.13 13.67 -17.17
C LYS A 346 12.38 13.99 -15.89
N ALA A 347 12.54 15.21 -15.39
CA ALA A 347 11.83 15.68 -14.21
C ALA A 347 10.30 15.57 -14.39
N LEU A 348 9.78 16.02 -15.55
CA LEU A 348 8.36 15.98 -15.83
C LEU A 348 7.83 14.54 -15.92
N ALA A 349 8.54 13.66 -16.61
CA ALA A 349 8.16 12.25 -16.73
C ALA A 349 8.02 11.56 -15.35
N ASP A 350 8.97 11.79 -14.45
CA ASP A 350 8.92 11.24 -13.10
C ASP A 350 7.81 11.90 -12.25
N ALA A 351 7.63 13.23 -12.35
CA ALA A 351 6.61 13.96 -11.61
C ALA A 351 5.19 13.56 -12.04
N GLU A 352 4.95 13.31 -13.33
CA GLU A 352 3.66 12.82 -13.84
C GLU A 352 3.34 11.44 -13.28
N ARG A 353 4.32 10.52 -13.27
CA ARG A 353 4.16 9.21 -12.64
C ARG A 353 3.91 9.33 -11.13
N ALA A 354 4.67 10.18 -10.44
CA ALA A 354 4.51 10.41 -9.01
C ALA A 354 3.09 10.89 -8.67
N VAL A 355 2.56 11.88 -9.42
CA VAL A 355 1.19 12.38 -9.22
C VAL A 355 0.13 11.31 -9.51
N ALA A 356 0.36 10.45 -10.49
CA ALA A 356 -0.55 9.35 -10.81
C ALA A 356 -0.59 8.29 -9.68
N LEU A 357 0.56 7.99 -9.08
CA LEU A 357 0.68 6.97 -8.03
C LEU A 357 0.25 7.49 -6.66
N LEU A 358 0.69 8.69 -6.30
CA LEU A 358 0.47 9.26 -4.97
C LEU A 358 -0.90 9.93 -4.81
N LYS A 359 -1.75 9.98 -5.82
CA LYS A 359 -3.08 10.62 -5.83
C LYS A 359 -3.11 11.78 -4.81
N ASP A 360 -3.76 12.78 -4.90
CA ASP A 360 -3.96 13.89 -3.95
C ASP A 360 -2.81 14.21 -2.95
N GLU A 361 -1.54 13.87 -3.31
CA GLU A 361 -0.36 14.24 -2.52
C GLU A 361 0.09 15.67 -2.91
N PRO A 362 -0.02 16.63 -2.00
CA PRO A 362 0.21 18.05 -2.35
C PRO A 362 1.64 18.33 -2.81
N ASN A 363 2.64 17.64 -2.23
CA ASN A 363 4.04 17.86 -2.61
C ASN A 363 4.35 17.35 -4.02
N ALA A 364 3.71 16.25 -4.47
CA ALA A 364 3.87 15.76 -5.83
C ALA A 364 3.26 16.71 -6.85
N LEU A 365 2.08 17.27 -6.55
CA LEU A 365 1.46 18.30 -7.36
C LEU A 365 2.29 19.57 -7.40
N HIS A 366 2.84 20.01 -6.25
CA HIS A 366 3.71 21.18 -6.16
C HIS A 366 5.00 20.99 -7.00
N THR A 367 5.65 19.85 -6.91
CA THR A 367 6.84 19.51 -7.73
C THR A 367 6.52 19.59 -9.22
N ARG A 368 5.41 18.98 -9.68
CA ARG A 368 5.02 19.03 -11.08
C ARG A 368 4.65 20.44 -11.54
N ALA A 369 3.94 21.18 -10.70
CA ALA A 369 3.60 22.58 -10.96
C ALA A 369 4.86 23.43 -11.14
N TRP A 370 5.85 23.26 -10.27
CA TRP A 370 7.14 23.96 -10.36
C TRP A 370 7.86 23.63 -11.68
N ILE A 371 7.85 22.35 -12.09
CA ILE A 371 8.44 21.93 -13.37
C ILE A 371 7.68 22.55 -14.54
N TYR A 372 6.33 22.54 -14.54
CA TYR A 372 5.52 23.19 -15.58
C TYR A 372 5.83 24.69 -15.67
N MET A 373 5.90 25.39 -14.53
CA MET A 373 6.24 26.81 -14.45
C MET A 373 7.61 27.06 -15.10
N THR A 374 8.62 26.28 -14.73
CA THR A 374 9.98 26.39 -15.27
C THR A 374 10.04 26.12 -16.77
N LYS A 375 9.16 25.24 -17.29
CA LYS A 375 9.00 24.99 -18.75
C LYS A 375 8.15 26.07 -19.46
N GLY A 376 7.69 27.11 -18.78
CA GLY A 376 6.83 28.15 -19.35
C GLY A 376 5.34 27.76 -19.50
N GLN A 377 4.94 26.59 -19.01
CA GLN A 377 3.56 26.07 -19.07
C GLN A 377 2.75 26.62 -17.88
N ILE A 378 2.56 27.92 -17.84
CA ILE A 378 2.07 28.66 -16.65
C ILE A 378 0.66 28.24 -16.25
N ASP A 379 -0.24 28.00 -17.22
CA ASP A 379 -1.62 27.60 -16.91
C ASP A 379 -1.69 26.21 -16.28
N ALA A 380 -0.87 25.27 -16.76
CA ALA A 380 -0.77 23.93 -16.17
C ALA A 380 -0.17 24.00 -14.75
N ALA A 381 0.85 24.84 -14.56
CA ALA A 381 1.44 25.08 -13.24
C ALA A 381 0.41 25.61 -12.24
N LEU A 382 -0.35 26.63 -12.64
CA LEU A 382 -1.39 27.24 -11.79
C LEU A 382 -2.48 26.23 -11.41
N ALA A 383 -2.89 25.36 -12.34
CA ALA A 383 -3.88 24.32 -12.06
C ALA A 383 -3.39 23.31 -11.00
N ASP A 384 -2.12 22.89 -11.08
CA ASP A 384 -1.55 21.96 -10.09
C ASP A 384 -1.28 22.64 -8.75
N PHE A 385 -0.83 23.92 -8.72
CA PHE A 385 -0.72 24.68 -7.49
C PHE A 385 -2.09 24.86 -6.82
N ASP A 386 -3.13 25.21 -7.58
CA ASP A 386 -4.48 25.36 -7.06
C ASP A 386 -4.98 24.05 -6.44
N ARG A 387 -4.71 22.92 -7.08
CA ARG A 387 -5.05 21.61 -6.56
C ARG A 387 -4.25 21.28 -5.30
N ALA A 388 -2.93 21.49 -5.28
CA ALA A 388 -2.09 21.27 -4.12
C ALA A 388 -2.56 22.07 -2.90
N LEU A 389 -2.83 23.38 -3.10
CA LEU A 389 -3.31 24.29 -2.07
C LEU A 389 -4.76 24.05 -1.65
N GLY A 390 -5.56 23.43 -2.51
CA GLY A 390 -6.91 22.94 -2.19
C GLY A 390 -6.88 21.74 -1.24
N ILE A 391 -5.82 20.92 -1.30
CA ILE A 391 -5.61 19.76 -0.41
C ILE A 391 -4.94 20.21 0.90
N ASP A 392 -3.84 20.99 0.80
CA ASP A 392 -3.13 21.53 1.96
C ASP A 392 -2.93 23.06 1.82
N SER A 393 -3.77 23.82 2.51
CA SER A 393 -3.77 25.28 2.51
C SER A 393 -2.65 25.92 3.33
N GLU A 394 -1.75 25.13 3.92
CA GLU A 394 -0.65 25.59 4.77
C GLU A 394 0.72 25.48 4.08
N LEU A 395 0.78 25.11 2.80
CA LEU A 395 2.01 24.98 2.02
C LEU A 395 2.57 26.35 1.63
N ALA A 396 3.46 26.91 2.45
CA ALA A 396 4.06 28.21 2.23
C ALA A 396 4.84 28.29 0.91
N GLY A 397 5.62 27.24 0.57
CA GLY A 397 6.36 27.13 -0.69
C GLY A 397 5.45 27.15 -1.92
N ALA A 398 4.32 26.42 -1.88
CA ALA A 398 3.39 26.39 -2.99
C ALA A 398 2.70 27.75 -3.24
N TYR A 399 2.37 28.51 -2.19
CA TYR A 399 1.90 29.88 -2.35
C TYR A 399 2.97 30.77 -2.96
N ALA A 400 4.23 30.69 -2.51
CA ALA A 400 5.32 31.48 -3.06
C ALA A 400 5.51 31.22 -4.56
N ASP A 401 5.50 29.94 -4.96
CA ASP A 401 5.69 29.55 -6.36
C ASP A 401 4.47 29.85 -7.22
N ARG A 402 3.22 29.70 -6.69
CA ARG A 402 2.03 30.14 -7.40
C ARG A 402 2.01 31.67 -7.58
N GLY A 403 2.47 32.40 -6.61
CA GLY A 403 2.69 33.86 -6.72
C GLY A 403 3.64 34.17 -7.86
N HIS A 404 4.74 33.44 -8.01
CA HIS A 404 5.66 33.59 -9.13
C HIS A 404 5.00 33.23 -10.47
N ALA A 405 4.21 32.15 -10.52
CA ALA A 405 3.46 31.79 -11.72
C ALA A 405 2.46 32.89 -12.15
N TRP A 406 1.76 33.52 -11.18
CA TRP A 406 0.89 34.67 -11.45
C TRP A 406 1.68 35.89 -11.95
N GLU A 407 2.86 36.14 -11.39
CA GLU A 407 3.76 37.20 -11.85
C GLU A 407 4.21 36.97 -13.30
N LEU A 408 4.59 35.73 -13.67
CA LEU A 408 4.92 35.33 -15.05
C LEU A 408 3.73 35.51 -15.99
N LYS A 409 2.50 35.28 -15.50
CA LYS A 409 1.26 35.48 -16.26
C LYS A 409 0.86 36.97 -16.36
N GLY A 410 1.47 37.84 -15.59
CA GLY A 410 1.19 39.29 -15.55
C GLY A 410 0.06 39.67 -14.60
N ASP A 411 -0.45 38.76 -13.77
CA ASP A 411 -1.49 39.04 -12.76
C ASP A 411 -0.83 39.47 -11.44
N ARG A 412 -0.48 40.76 -11.38
CA ARG A 412 0.23 41.37 -10.24
C ARG A 412 -0.55 41.21 -8.93
N ASP A 413 -1.87 41.39 -8.95
CA ASP A 413 -2.67 41.43 -7.73
C ASP A 413 -2.71 40.02 -7.09
N LYS A 414 -2.90 38.98 -7.88
CA LYS A 414 -2.83 37.60 -7.41
C LYS A 414 -1.43 37.19 -6.95
N ALA A 415 -0.39 37.60 -7.68
CA ALA A 415 0.99 37.35 -7.27
C ALA A 415 1.26 37.97 -5.87
N MET A 416 0.90 39.24 -5.66
CA MET A 416 1.09 39.93 -4.37
C MET A 416 0.24 39.29 -3.25
N ALA A 417 -0.96 38.82 -3.55
CA ALA A 417 -1.81 38.11 -2.57
C ALA A 417 -1.17 36.79 -2.13
N ASP A 418 -0.70 36.00 -3.07
CA ASP A 418 -0.04 34.70 -2.78
C ASP A 418 1.29 34.88 -2.04
N TYR A 419 2.12 35.86 -2.42
CA TYR A 419 3.35 36.17 -1.68
C TYR A 419 3.06 36.58 -0.23
N ARG A 420 2.03 37.44 0.01
CA ARG A 420 1.62 37.80 1.37
C ARG A 420 1.15 36.59 2.17
N LYS A 421 0.38 35.69 1.53
CA LYS A 421 -0.09 34.46 2.17
C LYS A 421 1.10 33.54 2.52
N ALA A 422 2.03 33.32 1.60
CA ALA A 422 3.25 32.57 1.86
C ALA A 422 4.02 33.08 3.08
N LEU A 423 4.21 34.42 3.16
CA LEU A 423 4.93 35.04 4.26
C LEU A 423 4.18 34.97 5.61
N SER A 424 2.85 34.89 5.60
CA SER A 424 2.03 34.75 6.80
C SER A 424 2.00 33.35 7.39
N LEU A 425 2.32 32.34 6.59
CA LEU A 425 2.33 30.94 7.00
C LEU A 425 3.64 30.60 7.73
N LYS A 426 3.59 29.53 8.53
CA LYS A 426 4.78 28.97 9.15
C LYS A 426 5.54 28.09 8.13
N SER A 427 6.86 28.12 8.20
CA SER A 427 7.68 27.19 7.42
C SER A 427 7.61 25.80 8.05
N ARG A 428 7.33 24.80 7.25
CA ARG A 428 7.22 23.37 7.65
C ARG A 428 8.35 22.53 7.08
N GLN A 429 9.04 23.05 6.06
CA GLN A 429 10.16 22.43 5.35
C GLN A 429 11.25 23.48 5.10
N LEU A 430 12.49 23.02 4.89
CA LEU A 430 13.60 23.93 4.55
C LEU A 430 13.36 24.70 3.23
N TYR A 431 12.63 24.07 2.30
CA TYR A 431 12.23 24.74 1.07
C TYR A 431 11.35 25.97 1.31
N ASP A 432 10.44 25.92 2.27
CA ASP A 432 9.54 27.04 2.59
C ASP A 432 10.32 28.32 2.93
N ASP A 433 11.40 28.20 3.70
CA ASP A 433 12.22 29.37 4.07
C ASP A 433 12.88 30.01 2.85
N LYS A 434 13.41 29.16 1.94
CA LYS A 434 14.00 29.63 0.68
C LYS A 434 12.93 30.30 -0.20
N ALA A 435 11.78 29.66 -0.38
CA ALA A 435 10.67 30.16 -1.18
C ALA A 435 10.09 31.48 -0.61
N LYS A 436 9.94 31.59 0.71
CA LYS A 436 9.49 32.83 1.39
C LYS A 436 10.49 33.95 1.24
N ALA A 437 11.78 33.68 1.28
CA ALA A 437 12.80 34.70 1.05
C ALA A 437 12.71 35.27 -0.38
N VAL A 438 12.45 34.43 -1.37
CA VAL A 438 12.20 34.84 -2.76
C VAL A 438 10.89 35.63 -2.86
N ALA A 439 9.80 35.11 -2.26
CA ALA A 439 8.50 35.82 -2.23
C ALA A 439 8.57 37.23 -1.62
N ALA A 440 9.32 37.41 -0.52
CA ALA A 440 9.51 38.70 0.09
C ALA A 440 10.20 39.71 -0.85
N LYS A 441 11.22 39.27 -1.57
CA LYS A 441 11.94 40.07 -2.56
C LYS A 441 11.02 40.47 -3.72
N HIS A 442 10.27 39.53 -4.29
CA HIS A 442 9.34 39.78 -5.37
C HIS A 442 8.17 40.67 -4.95
N LEU A 443 7.61 40.47 -3.75
CA LEU A 443 6.55 41.33 -3.19
C LEU A 443 7.01 42.76 -3.03
N THR A 444 8.26 42.98 -2.56
CA THR A 444 8.84 44.31 -2.41
C THR A 444 9.03 45.00 -3.76
N ALA A 445 9.53 44.29 -4.76
CA ALA A 445 9.71 44.78 -6.12
C ALA A 445 8.37 45.15 -6.76
N LEU A 446 7.36 44.28 -6.66
CA LEU A 446 6.02 44.57 -7.15
C LEU A 446 5.38 45.75 -6.43
N ALA A 447 5.50 45.86 -5.11
CA ALA A 447 4.91 46.96 -4.33
C ALA A 447 5.51 48.36 -4.67
N SER A 448 6.79 48.42 -5.08
CA SER A 448 7.50 49.65 -5.43
C SER A 448 7.34 50.07 -6.90
N ALA A 449 6.90 49.18 -7.79
CA ALA A 449 6.70 49.46 -9.20
C ALA A 449 5.40 50.27 -9.43
N PRO A 450 5.33 51.18 -10.44
CA PRO A 450 4.07 51.83 -10.83
C PRO A 450 2.99 50.83 -11.20
N PRO A 451 1.70 51.15 -11.00
CA PRO A 451 0.58 50.18 -11.26
C PRO A 451 0.57 49.61 -12.68
N ASP A 452 0.97 50.38 -13.67
CA ASP A 452 0.96 50.00 -15.09
C ASP A 452 2.34 49.55 -15.61
N ALA A 453 3.34 49.39 -14.75
CA ALA A 453 4.64 48.84 -15.16
C ALA A 453 4.54 47.33 -15.41
N PRO A 454 4.98 46.80 -16.58
CA PRO A 454 5.10 45.37 -16.77
C PRO A 454 6.04 44.80 -15.71
N SER A 455 5.70 43.63 -15.15
CA SER A 455 6.57 42.95 -14.20
C SER A 455 7.97 42.79 -14.79
N ALA A 456 9.01 43.09 -13.98
CA ALA A 456 10.39 42.93 -14.39
C ALA A 456 10.71 41.48 -14.85
N VAL A 457 9.94 40.48 -14.37
CA VAL A 457 10.04 39.08 -14.75
C VAL A 457 9.37 38.82 -16.11
N ALA A 458 8.26 39.49 -16.40
CA ALA A 458 7.61 39.40 -17.71
C ALA A 458 8.45 40.04 -18.84
N ALA A 459 9.31 41.02 -18.49
CA ALA A 459 10.23 41.65 -19.42
C ALA A 459 11.52 40.84 -19.71
N ALA A 460 11.83 39.87 -18.87
CA ALA A 460 13.04 39.01 -18.96
C ALA A 460 12.82 37.64 -19.63
N SER A 461 11.63 37.36 -20.14
CA SER A 461 11.39 36.13 -20.91
C SER A 461 12.11 36.27 -22.27
N PRO A 462 13.20 35.52 -22.54
CA PRO A 462 13.71 35.38 -23.88
C PRO A 462 12.76 34.42 -24.60
N ASP A 463 12.12 34.91 -25.64
CA ASP A 463 11.39 34.21 -26.69
C ASP A 463 9.95 34.70 -26.88
N ARG A 464 9.85 36.00 -27.17
CA ARG A 464 8.87 36.44 -28.15
C ARG A 464 9.57 36.38 -29.50
N ALA A 465 9.55 35.21 -30.11
CA ALA A 465 9.85 35.12 -31.53
C ALA A 465 8.83 36.00 -32.31
N PRO A 466 9.29 36.81 -33.26
CA PRO A 466 8.37 37.63 -34.05
C PRO A 466 7.45 36.71 -34.84
N ASP A 467 6.16 37.06 -34.88
CA ASP A 467 5.15 36.46 -35.74
C ASP A 467 5.73 36.26 -37.16
N ASN A 468 6.03 35.04 -37.50
CA ASN A 468 6.35 34.66 -38.84
C ASN A 468 5.08 34.10 -39.50
N PRO A 469 4.44 34.81 -40.43
CA PRO A 469 3.18 34.39 -41.03
C PRO A 469 3.37 33.36 -42.13
N ASN A 470 4.15 32.30 -41.90
CA ASN A 470 4.30 31.18 -42.86
C ASN A 470 4.64 29.86 -42.17
N HIS A 471 3.75 29.36 -41.30
CA HIS A 471 3.57 27.94 -41.13
C HIS A 471 2.18 27.57 -41.65
N ALA A 472 2.12 27.29 -42.95
CA ALA A 472 1.10 26.36 -43.44
C ALA A 472 1.33 25.05 -42.66
N ALA A 473 0.45 24.74 -41.73
CA ALA A 473 0.45 23.49 -40.98
C ALA A 473 0.46 22.36 -42.01
N LEU A 474 1.57 21.62 -42.11
CA LEU A 474 1.57 20.33 -42.77
C LEU A 474 0.50 19.51 -42.07
N ALA A 475 -0.56 19.12 -42.80
CA ALA A 475 -1.67 18.33 -42.24
C ALA A 475 -1.09 17.07 -41.60
N GLU A 476 -1.32 16.86 -40.29
CA GLU A 476 -0.88 15.68 -39.58
C GLU A 476 -1.34 14.41 -40.29
N THR A 477 -0.48 13.46 -40.49
CA THR A 477 -0.83 12.16 -41.06
C THR A 477 -1.42 11.28 -40.00
N ARG A 478 -2.72 10.98 -40.09
CA ARG A 478 -3.49 10.21 -39.10
C ARG A 478 -3.96 8.90 -39.73
N ILE A 479 -3.57 7.76 -39.16
CA ILE A 479 -4.01 6.43 -39.61
C ILE A 479 -4.74 5.69 -38.49
N ALA A 480 -5.76 4.91 -38.86
CA ALA A 480 -6.45 4.06 -37.94
C ALA A 480 -6.75 2.68 -38.53
N LEU A 481 -6.61 1.64 -37.71
CA LEU A 481 -7.11 0.29 -37.99
C LEU A 481 -8.25 0.01 -37.03
N VAL A 482 -9.44 -0.22 -37.57
CA VAL A 482 -10.67 -0.48 -36.81
C VAL A 482 -11.17 -1.88 -37.14
N ILE A 483 -11.29 -2.71 -36.10
CA ILE A 483 -11.63 -4.14 -36.23
C ILE A 483 -12.87 -4.43 -35.39
N GLY A 484 -13.92 -5.02 -36.01
CA GLY A 484 -15.11 -5.55 -35.38
C GLY A 484 -15.21 -7.06 -35.57
N ASN A 485 -15.07 -7.84 -34.53
CA ASN A 485 -15.23 -9.29 -34.55
C ASN A 485 -16.53 -9.66 -33.80
N GLY A 486 -17.66 -9.74 -34.52
CA GLY A 486 -18.98 -10.05 -33.97
C GLY A 486 -19.43 -11.50 -34.20
N THR A 487 -19.02 -12.13 -35.31
CA THR A 487 -19.50 -13.47 -35.71
C THR A 487 -18.40 -14.51 -35.56
N TYR A 488 -18.48 -15.31 -34.52
CA TYR A 488 -17.50 -16.35 -34.18
C TYR A 488 -17.97 -17.73 -34.60
N ALA A 489 -17.04 -18.59 -35.05
CA ALA A 489 -17.32 -19.96 -35.44
C ALA A 489 -17.66 -20.89 -34.26
N ASN A 490 -16.98 -20.71 -33.13
CA ASN A 490 -16.96 -21.69 -32.04
C ASN A 490 -17.54 -21.18 -30.71
N VAL A 491 -17.94 -19.92 -30.63
CA VAL A 491 -18.51 -19.29 -29.44
C VAL A 491 -19.68 -18.37 -29.80
N LYS A 492 -20.39 -17.88 -28.79
CA LYS A 492 -21.53 -16.98 -28.98
C LYS A 492 -21.10 -15.69 -29.67
N ALA A 493 -21.84 -15.30 -30.70
CA ALA A 493 -21.68 -14.02 -31.39
C ALA A 493 -21.92 -12.84 -30.46
N LEU A 494 -21.16 -11.75 -30.66
CA LEU A 494 -21.37 -10.45 -30.01
C LEU A 494 -22.31 -9.58 -30.85
N LYS A 495 -23.28 -8.97 -30.18
CA LYS A 495 -24.34 -8.24 -30.83
C LYS A 495 -23.85 -6.95 -31.50
N ASN A 496 -22.98 -6.21 -30.84
CA ASN A 496 -22.65 -4.84 -31.18
C ASN A 496 -21.20 -4.64 -31.73
N ALA A 497 -20.35 -5.64 -31.74
CA ALA A 497 -18.95 -5.48 -32.14
C ALA A 497 -18.74 -4.91 -33.55
N ASP A 498 -19.58 -5.36 -34.52
CA ASP A 498 -19.51 -4.88 -35.90
C ASP A 498 -20.08 -3.45 -36.04
N SER A 499 -21.17 -3.11 -35.34
CA SER A 499 -21.76 -1.76 -35.34
C SER A 499 -20.87 -0.74 -34.61
N ASP A 500 -20.23 -1.15 -33.49
CA ASP A 500 -19.30 -0.31 -32.75
C ASP A 500 -18.08 0.05 -33.61
N ALA A 501 -17.50 -0.95 -34.27
CA ALA A 501 -16.39 -0.75 -35.18
C ALA A 501 -16.77 0.23 -36.32
N SER A 502 -17.92 0.03 -36.98
CA SER A 502 -18.34 0.91 -38.07
C SER A 502 -18.62 2.35 -37.60
N ALA A 503 -19.22 2.52 -36.43
CA ALA A 503 -19.50 3.83 -35.87
C ALA A 503 -18.22 4.59 -35.48
N VAL A 504 -17.26 3.89 -34.88
CA VAL A 504 -15.95 4.46 -34.53
C VAL A 504 -15.11 4.76 -35.77
N ALA A 505 -15.13 3.88 -36.80
CA ALA A 505 -14.47 4.12 -38.08
C ALA A 505 -14.98 5.39 -38.73
N ALA A 506 -16.32 5.55 -38.82
CA ALA A 506 -16.94 6.74 -39.38
C ALA A 506 -16.58 8.02 -38.59
N SER A 507 -16.48 7.96 -37.27
CA SER A 507 -16.08 9.10 -36.45
C SER A 507 -14.62 9.47 -36.69
N LEU A 508 -13.71 8.50 -36.72
CA LEU A 508 -12.29 8.73 -36.98
C LEU A 508 -12.06 9.29 -38.41
N GLN A 509 -12.82 8.83 -39.41
CA GLN A 509 -12.81 9.39 -40.78
C GLN A 509 -13.15 10.88 -40.78
N ARG A 510 -14.25 11.28 -40.05
CA ARG A 510 -14.62 12.71 -39.92
C ARG A 510 -13.56 13.54 -39.23
N LEU A 511 -12.75 12.93 -38.40
CA LEU A 511 -11.62 13.55 -37.69
C LEU A 511 -10.30 13.55 -38.47
N GLY A 512 -10.37 13.17 -39.75
CA GLY A 512 -9.24 13.24 -40.69
C GLY A 512 -8.30 12.06 -40.65
N PHE A 513 -8.70 10.93 -40.06
CA PHE A 513 -7.95 9.69 -40.14
C PHE A 513 -8.15 8.97 -41.46
N GLU A 514 -7.08 8.42 -42.02
CA GLU A 514 -7.17 7.38 -43.03
C GLU A 514 -7.46 6.05 -42.33
N VAL A 515 -8.71 5.59 -42.43
CA VAL A 515 -9.22 4.45 -41.68
C VAL A 515 -9.25 3.19 -42.53
N THR A 516 -8.61 2.12 -42.01
CA THR A 516 -8.82 0.75 -42.53
C THR A 516 -9.78 0.04 -41.60
N GLU A 517 -11.02 -0.17 -42.09
CA GLU A 517 -12.07 -0.87 -41.36
C GLU A 517 -12.14 -2.33 -41.80
N LYS A 518 -12.25 -3.26 -40.85
CA LYS A 518 -12.32 -4.70 -41.08
C LYS A 518 -13.28 -5.38 -40.10
N HIS A 519 -13.94 -6.43 -40.58
CA HIS A 519 -14.88 -7.19 -39.80
C HIS A 519 -14.60 -8.69 -39.87
N ASN A 520 -14.85 -9.37 -38.73
CA ASN A 520 -14.84 -10.84 -38.61
C ASN A 520 -13.56 -11.48 -39.16
N LEU A 521 -12.41 -10.96 -38.71
CA LEU A 521 -11.09 -11.43 -39.11
C LEU A 521 -10.73 -12.78 -38.45
N ASN A 522 -10.31 -13.75 -39.25
CA ASN A 522 -9.58 -14.91 -38.79
C ASN A 522 -8.13 -14.54 -38.41
N LEU A 523 -7.37 -15.46 -37.78
CA LEU A 523 -6.02 -15.15 -37.31
C LEU A 523 -5.07 -14.72 -38.42
N ALA A 524 -5.16 -15.36 -39.59
CA ALA A 524 -4.29 -15.06 -40.74
C ALA A 524 -4.55 -13.65 -41.29
N ASP A 525 -5.83 -13.28 -41.45
CA ASP A 525 -6.22 -11.97 -41.95
C ASP A 525 -5.93 -10.89 -40.90
N LEU A 526 -6.18 -11.15 -39.61
CA LEU A 526 -5.83 -10.23 -38.50
C LEU A 526 -4.33 -9.94 -38.50
N THR A 527 -3.49 -10.97 -38.64
CA THR A 527 -2.03 -10.84 -38.71
C THR A 527 -1.59 -10.01 -39.90
N LYS A 528 -2.22 -10.24 -41.07
CA LYS A 528 -1.94 -9.52 -42.30
C LYS A 528 -2.30 -8.01 -42.19
N GLU A 529 -3.48 -7.70 -41.68
CA GLU A 529 -3.93 -6.30 -41.54
C GLU A 529 -3.11 -5.54 -40.48
N LEU A 530 -2.77 -6.16 -39.35
CA LEU A 530 -1.88 -5.59 -38.35
C LEU A 530 -0.46 -5.35 -38.92
N LYS A 531 0.05 -6.24 -39.75
CA LYS A 531 1.34 -6.04 -40.41
C LYS A 531 1.29 -4.85 -41.37
N ALA A 532 0.28 -4.79 -42.24
CA ALA A 532 0.12 -3.69 -43.22
C ALA A 532 -0.04 -2.33 -42.51
N PHE A 533 -0.77 -2.30 -41.37
CA PHE A 533 -0.89 -1.11 -40.55
C PHE A 533 0.46 -0.71 -39.91
N GLY A 534 1.18 -1.67 -39.31
CA GLY A 534 2.48 -1.43 -38.70
C GLY A 534 3.55 -0.95 -39.68
N ASP A 535 3.50 -1.38 -40.95
CA ASP A 535 4.41 -0.93 -42.01
C ASP A 535 4.20 0.57 -42.38
N ARG A 536 2.99 1.11 -42.07
CA ARG A 536 2.63 2.52 -42.32
C ARG A 536 2.85 3.43 -41.10
N ALA A 537 2.82 2.88 -39.90
CA ALA A 537 2.93 3.63 -38.63
C ALA A 537 4.18 4.56 -38.57
N PRO A 538 5.38 4.20 -39.05
CA PRO A 538 6.56 5.09 -39.01
C PRO A 538 6.38 6.40 -39.78
N THR A 539 5.50 6.43 -40.79
CA THR A 539 5.21 7.63 -41.57
C THR A 539 4.12 8.50 -40.99
N ALA A 540 3.32 7.95 -40.08
CA ALA A 540 2.16 8.62 -39.47
C ALA A 540 2.58 9.44 -38.24
N ASP A 541 1.88 10.56 -38.04
CA ASP A 541 1.94 11.31 -36.80
C ASP A 541 1.07 10.63 -35.74
N TRP A 542 -0.10 10.13 -36.10
CA TRP A 542 -1.08 9.46 -35.24
C TRP A 542 -1.38 8.05 -35.73
N ALA A 543 -1.26 7.05 -34.87
CA ALA A 543 -1.64 5.67 -35.13
C ALA A 543 -2.64 5.19 -34.06
N VAL A 544 -3.84 4.81 -34.50
CA VAL A 544 -4.94 4.34 -33.63
C VAL A 544 -5.35 2.94 -34.05
N VAL A 545 -5.41 2.01 -33.10
CA VAL A 545 -6.05 0.70 -33.28
C VAL A 545 -7.27 0.64 -32.39
N TYR A 546 -8.45 0.35 -32.97
CA TYR A 546 -9.68 0.04 -32.25
C TYR A 546 -10.05 -1.41 -32.51
N TYR A 547 -10.36 -2.14 -31.44
CA TYR A 547 -10.80 -3.52 -31.53
C TYR A 547 -12.07 -3.71 -30.70
N ALA A 548 -13.16 -4.18 -31.33
CA ALA A 548 -14.36 -4.66 -30.69
C ALA A 548 -14.48 -6.17 -30.90
N GLY A 549 -14.55 -6.97 -29.84
CA GLY A 549 -14.58 -8.42 -29.95
C GLY A 549 -14.32 -9.15 -28.62
N HIS A 550 -14.13 -10.46 -28.69
CA HIS A 550 -13.69 -11.23 -27.53
C HIS A 550 -12.21 -11.01 -27.22
N GLY A 551 -11.90 -10.88 -25.93
CA GLY A 551 -10.55 -10.88 -25.40
C GLY A 551 -10.43 -11.81 -24.19
N ILE A 552 -9.30 -12.47 -24.03
CA ILE A 552 -9.02 -13.36 -22.90
C ILE A 552 -7.64 -13.09 -22.30
N GLU A 553 -7.50 -13.45 -21.04
CA GLU A 553 -6.20 -13.50 -20.35
C GLU A 553 -5.85 -14.96 -20.05
N VAL A 554 -4.62 -15.36 -20.38
CA VAL A 554 -4.08 -16.67 -20.05
C VAL A 554 -2.64 -16.56 -19.57
N GLY A 555 -2.40 -16.89 -18.30
CA GLY A 555 -1.07 -16.87 -17.70
C GLY A 555 -0.44 -15.45 -17.62
N GLY A 556 -1.25 -14.41 -17.45
CA GLY A 556 -0.82 -13.01 -17.39
C GLY A 556 -0.69 -12.33 -18.75
N VAL A 557 -0.94 -13.03 -19.87
CA VAL A 557 -0.89 -12.49 -21.22
C VAL A 557 -2.29 -12.25 -21.77
N ASN A 558 -2.52 -11.08 -22.35
CA ASN A 558 -3.78 -10.72 -23.00
C ASN A 558 -3.78 -11.10 -24.46
N TYR A 559 -4.91 -11.65 -24.93
CA TYR A 559 -5.09 -12.06 -26.33
C TYR A 559 -6.39 -11.51 -26.90
N LEU A 560 -6.34 -11.04 -28.14
CA LEU A 560 -7.51 -10.74 -28.98
C LEU A 560 -7.90 -12.00 -29.76
N ILE A 561 -9.17 -12.32 -29.78
CA ILE A 561 -9.68 -13.58 -30.30
C ILE A 561 -10.14 -13.41 -31.74
N PRO A 562 -9.51 -14.08 -32.74
CA PRO A 562 -10.00 -14.16 -34.11
C PRO A 562 -11.29 -14.98 -34.20
N VAL A 563 -12.06 -14.78 -35.27
CA VAL A 563 -13.39 -15.42 -35.38
C VAL A 563 -13.35 -16.94 -35.61
N ASP A 564 -12.21 -17.48 -36.00
CA ASP A 564 -11.99 -18.91 -36.27
C ASP A 564 -11.36 -19.67 -35.08
N ALA A 565 -11.00 -19.00 -34.00
CA ALA A 565 -10.35 -19.62 -32.84
C ALA A 565 -11.22 -20.73 -32.20
N GLU A 566 -10.63 -21.88 -31.88
CA GLU A 566 -11.27 -23.01 -31.21
C GLU A 566 -10.95 -23.09 -29.72
N LEU A 567 -9.74 -22.72 -29.34
CA LEU A 567 -9.19 -22.59 -27.98
C LEU A 567 -9.58 -23.77 -27.08
N ALA A 568 -9.31 -24.96 -27.55
CA ALA A 568 -9.66 -26.20 -26.84
C ALA A 568 -8.89 -26.38 -25.53
N THR A 569 -7.67 -25.84 -25.45
CA THR A 569 -6.82 -25.86 -24.23
C THR A 569 -6.05 -24.55 -24.10
N ALA A 570 -5.53 -24.26 -22.89
CA ALA A 570 -4.69 -23.09 -22.63
C ALA A 570 -3.37 -23.07 -23.43
N SER A 571 -2.91 -24.23 -23.93
CA SER A 571 -1.70 -24.31 -24.77
C SER A 571 -1.94 -23.92 -26.23
N HIS A 572 -3.17 -23.93 -26.71
CA HIS A 572 -3.51 -23.54 -28.08
C HIS A 572 -3.64 -22.02 -28.26
N VAL A 573 -3.65 -21.26 -27.16
CA VAL A 573 -3.91 -19.81 -27.22
C VAL A 573 -2.81 -19.06 -27.98
N ASP A 574 -1.54 -19.49 -27.83
CA ASP A 574 -0.41 -18.87 -28.53
C ASP A 574 -0.47 -19.08 -30.06
N ASP A 575 -1.13 -20.15 -30.52
CA ASP A 575 -1.25 -20.54 -31.93
C ASP A 575 -2.55 -20.04 -32.57
N GLU A 576 -3.62 -19.82 -31.79
CA GLU A 576 -4.96 -19.55 -32.28
C GLU A 576 -5.47 -18.12 -31.95
N ALA A 577 -4.73 -17.36 -31.13
CA ALA A 577 -5.12 -16.00 -30.74
C ALA A 577 -3.99 -14.98 -30.96
N MET A 578 -4.33 -13.70 -31.01
CA MET A 578 -3.39 -12.61 -31.23
C MET A 578 -2.93 -12.02 -29.88
N PRO A 579 -1.67 -12.18 -29.47
CA PRO A 579 -1.15 -11.50 -28.28
C PRO A 579 -1.29 -9.97 -28.41
N LEU A 580 -1.76 -9.31 -27.37
CA LEU A 580 -1.96 -7.87 -27.37
C LEU A 580 -0.64 -7.10 -27.55
N ASP A 581 0.47 -7.62 -27.06
CA ASP A 581 1.81 -7.02 -27.25
C ASP A 581 2.20 -6.89 -28.73
N ARG A 582 1.74 -7.82 -29.58
CA ARG A 582 1.95 -7.69 -31.03
C ARG A 582 1.16 -6.52 -31.63
N VAL A 583 -0.02 -6.23 -31.09
CA VAL A 583 -0.84 -5.08 -31.51
C VAL A 583 -0.19 -3.78 -31.05
N LEU A 584 0.26 -3.72 -29.80
CA LEU A 584 0.95 -2.56 -29.23
C LEU A 584 2.21 -2.22 -30.03
N GLY A 585 3.02 -3.22 -30.39
CA GLY A 585 4.19 -3.02 -31.21
C GLY A 585 3.90 -2.43 -32.61
N LYS A 586 2.64 -2.48 -33.09
CA LYS A 586 2.29 -1.91 -34.42
C LYS A 586 1.97 -0.41 -34.39
N VAL A 587 1.60 0.15 -33.25
CA VAL A 587 1.39 1.60 -33.07
C VAL A 587 2.67 2.33 -32.65
N GLN A 588 3.66 1.62 -32.09
CA GLN A 588 4.82 2.16 -31.38
C GLN A 588 5.69 3.11 -32.20
N SER A 589 5.78 2.91 -33.52
CA SER A 589 6.63 3.71 -34.39
C SER A 589 5.99 5.01 -34.89
N ALA A 590 4.73 5.30 -34.54
CA ALA A 590 4.10 6.59 -34.87
C ALA A 590 4.74 7.73 -34.06
N LYS A 591 4.73 8.96 -34.61
CA LYS A 591 5.54 10.06 -34.10
C LYS A 591 4.94 10.76 -32.89
N LYS A 592 3.58 10.96 -32.85
CA LYS A 592 2.89 11.76 -31.83
C LYS A 592 1.92 10.95 -30.99
N LEU A 593 0.86 10.40 -31.59
CA LEU A 593 -0.15 9.60 -30.89
C LEU A 593 -0.02 8.11 -31.19
N ARG A 594 0.03 7.30 -30.17
CA ARG A 594 0.06 5.84 -30.20
C ARG A 594 -1.06 5.34 -29.30
N LEU A 595 -2.20 4.92 -29.88
CA LEU A 595 -3.40 4.62 -29.12
C LEU A 595 -3.99 3.27 -29.53
N VAL A 596 -4.26 2.44 -28.54
CA VAL A 596 -5.00 1.18 -28.72
C VAL A 596 -6.26 1.23 -27.86
N ILE A 597 -7.43 1.06 -28.47
CA ILE A 597 -8.74 1.07 -27.80
C ILE A 597 -9.33 -0.32 -27.90
N LEU A 598 -9.61 -0.93 -26.74
CA LEU A 598 -10.10 -2.30 -26.61
C LEU A 598 -11.52 -2.30 -26.04
N ASP A 599 -12.50 -2.44 -26.91
CA ASP A 599 -13.90 -2.72 -26.55
C ASP A 599 -14.12 -4.22 -26.60
N ALA A 600 -13.47 -4.92 -25.67
CA ALA A 600 -13.45 -6.37 -25.62
C ALA A 600 -14.26 -6.89 -24.42
N CYS A 601 -15.22 -7.81 -24.70
CA CYS A 601 -15.92 -8.56 -23.68
C CYS A 601 -14.94 -9.38 -22.84
N ARG A 602 -15.13 -9.34 -21.53
CA ARG A 602 -14.25 -10.02 -20.55
C ARG A 602 -14.79 -11.34 -20.01
N GLU A 603 -15.91 -11.83 -20.52
CA GLU A 603 -16.28 -13.21 -20.29
C GLU A 603 -15.46 -14.09 -21.23
N ASN A 604 -14.59 -14.91 -20.64
CA ASN A 604 -13.88 -15.90 -21.44
C ASN A 604 -14.88 -16.97 -21.92
N PRO A 605 -15.34 -16.91 -23.20
CA PRO A 605 -16.34 -17.84 -23.69
C PRO A 605 -15.82 -19.28 -23.84
N PHE A 606 -14.49 -19.47 -23.73
CA PHE A 606 -13.80 -20.76 -23.81
C PHE A 606 -13.44 -21.32 -22.42
N ALA A 607 -13.73 -20.61 -21.32
CA ALA A 607 -13.32 -20.99 -19.97
C ALA A 607 -13.75 -22.43 -19.58
N VAL A 608 -14.95 -22.84 -19.94
CA VAL A 608 -15.47 -24.19 -19.65
C VAL A 608 -14.71 -25.27 -20.42
N LYS A 609 -14.36 -25.02 -21.68
CA LYS A 609 -13.57 -25.95 -22.51
C LYS A 609 -12.13 -26.02 -22.00
N MET A 610 -11.51 -24.89 -21.70
CA MET A 610 -10.13 -24.78 -21.27
C MET A 610 -9.90 -25.35 -19.86
N ALA A 611 -10.86 -25.19 -18.94
CA ALA A 611 -10.76 -25.69 -17.56
C ALA A 611 -10.84 -27.21 -17.46
N SER A 612 -11.50 -27.87 -18.43
CA SER A 612 -11.59 -29.35 -18.44
C SER A 612 -10.32 -30.07 -18.92
N ALA A 613 -9.36 -29.34 -19.49
CA ALA A 613 -8.21 -29.92 -20.20
C ALA A 613 -6.83 -29.59 -19.61
N SER A 614 -6.70 -28.72 -18.59
CA SER A 614 -5.39 -28.28 -18.07
C SER A 614 -5.39 -27.94 -16.58
N THR A 615 -4.36 -28.43 -15.85
CA THR A 615 -4.11 -28.15 -14.43
C THR A 615 -2.97 -27.16 -14.17
N THR A 616 -2.40 -26.50 -15.19
CA THR A 616 -1.09 -25.81 -15.05
C THR A 616 -1.04 -24.33 -15.40
N ARG A 617 -2.07 -23.69 -15.99
CA ARG A 617 -2.09 -22.24 -16.22
C ARG A 617 -3.38 -21.65 -15.63
N SER A 618 -3.24 -20.55 -14.86
CA SER A 618 -4.39 -19.80 -14.38
C SER A 618 -5.08 -19.11 -15.56
N ILE A 619 -6.39 -19.32 -15.67
CA ILE A 619 -7.25 -18.63 -16.66
C ILE A 619 -7.95 -17.54 -15.88
N GLY A 620 -7.58 -16.28 -16.13
CA GLY A 620 -8.18 -15.12 -15.50
C GLY A 620 -9.59 -14.79 -16.04
N ARG A 621 -10.39 -14.11 -15.22
CA ARG A 621 -11.59 -13.42 -15.70
C ARG A 621 -11.17 -12.02 -16.16
N GLY A 622 -11.27 -11.75 -17.45
CA GLY A 622 -10.95 -10.44 -18.03
C GLY A 622 -9.55 -10.36 -18.65
N LEU A 623 -9.18 -9.16 -19.12
CA LEU A 623 -7.84 -8.86 -19.60
C LEU A 623 -6.99 -8.41 -18.41
N ALA A 624 -5.74 -8.91 -18.31
CA ALA A 624 -4.79 -8.52 -17.28
C ALA A 624 -4.33 -7.06 -17.47
N ARG A 625 -3.88 -6.46 -16.39
CA ARG A 625 -3.14 -5.19 -16.45
C ARG A 625 -1.87 -5.40 -17.28
N ILE A 626 -1.65 -4.51 -18.25
CA ILE A 626 -0.39 -4.43 -18.99
C ILE A 626 0.26 -3.08 -18.72
N GLU A 627 1.58 -3.05 -18.78
CA GLU A 627 2.36 -1.80 -18.79
C GLU A 627 2.88 -1.60 -20.23
N PRO A 628 2.19 -0.78 -21.05
CA PRO A 628 2.65 -0.52 -22.39
C PRO A 628 3.97 0.26 -22.36
N GLU A 629 4.81 0.05 -23.35
CA GLU A 629 6.04 0.83 -23.50
C GLU A 629 5.75 2.34 -23.55
N ALA A 630 6.73 3.15 -23.12
CA ALA A 630 6.57 4.59 -23.00
C ALA A 630 6.00 5.26 -24.26
N GLY A 631 4.96 6.05 -24.09
CA GLY A 631 4.29 6.81 -25.15
C GLY A 631 3.18 6.05 -25.89
N VAL A 632 2.74 4.89 -25.41
CA VAL A 632 1.54 4.20 -25.90
C VAL A 632 0.42 4.30 -24.87
N LEU A 633 -0.76 4.73 -25.27
CA LEU A 633 -1.97 4.73 -24.44
C LEU A 633 -2.85 3.54 -24.83
N VAL A 634 -3.31 2.79 -23.86
CA VAL A 634 -4.28 1.69 -24.06
C VAL A 634 -5.54 1.98 -23.27
N ALA A 635 -6.68 2.08 -23.97
CA ALA A 635 -7.97 2.28 -23.35
C ALA A 635 -8.79 0.98 -23.38
N TYR A 636 -9.25 0.55 -22.22
CA TYR A 636 -10.08 -0.64 -22.04
C TYR A 636 -11.53 -0.24 -21.74
N SER A 637 -12.49 -0.96 -22.32
CA SER A 637 -13.90 -0.74 -22.05
C SER A 637 -14.35 -1.10 -20.64
N ALA A 638 -13.57 -1.93 -19.91
CA ALA A 638 -13.86 -2.29 -18.52
C ALA A 638 -12.58 -2.59 -17.72
N LYS A 639 -12.61 -2.36 -16.39
CA LYS A 639 -11.51 -2.64 -15.45
C LYS A 639 -11.29 -4.14 -15.23
N ASP A 640 -10.12 -4.53 -14.73
CA ASP A 640 -9.76 -5.92 -14.38
C ASP A 640 -10.85 -6.61 -13.56
N GLY A 641 -11.25 -7.81 -13.99
CA GLY A 641 -12.29 -8.59 -13.32
C GLY A 641 -13.74 -8.18 -13.60
N GLN A 642 -13.98 -7.09 -14.38
CA GLN A 642 -15.31 -6.67 -14.79
C GLN A 642 -15.64 -7.11 -16.22
N VAL A 643 -16.94 -7.21 -16.55
CA VAL A 643 -17.45 -7.58 -17.88
C VAL A 643 -17.84 -6.32 -18.63
N ALA A 644 -17.36 -6.15 -19.86
CA ALA A 644 -17.90 -5.16 -20.78
C ALA A 644 -19.32 -5.59 -21.24
N GLN A 645 -20.26 -4.68 -21.17
CA GLN A 645 -21.66 -4.93 -21.56
C GLN A 645 -21.88 -4.58 -23.03
N ASP A 646 -22.61 -5.45 -23.74
CA ASP A 646 -23.08 -5.12 -25.12
C ASP A 646 -24.15 -4.01 -25.13
N GLY A 647 -24.87 -3.83 -24.01
CA GLY A 647 -25.99 -2.90 -23.91
C GLY A 647 -27.23 -3.33 -24.71
N ASP A 648 -28.33 -2.58 -24.57
CA ASP A 648 -29.59 -2.81 -25.29
C ASP A 648 -29.68 -1.99 -26.58
N GLY A 649 -28.80 -1.03 -26.78
CA GLY A 649 -28.72 -0.11 -27.91
C GLY A 649 -28.10 -0.70 -29.19
N PRO A 650 -27.90 0.12 -30.22
CA PRO A 650 -27.18 -0.26 -31.44
C PRO A 650 -25.66 -0.38 -31.23
N ASN A 651 -25.13 0.25 -30.20
CA ASN A 651 -23.73 0.21 -29.81
C ASN A 651 -23.61 -0.16 -28.34
N SER A 652 -22.39 -0.59 -27.94
CA SER A 652 -22.02 -0.83 -26.54
C SER A 652 -22.03 0.49 -25.72
N PRO A 653 -22.25 0.47 -24.40
CA PRO A 653 -22.16 1.66 -23.56
C PRO A 653 -20.82 2.38 -23.69
N PHE A 654 -19.73 1.64 -23.91
CA PHE A 654 -18.42 2.20 -24.10
C PHE A 654 -18.28 2.91 -25.45
N ALA A 655 -18.69 2.25 -26.55
CA ALA A 655 -18.65 2.84 -27.89
C ALA A 655 -19.55 4.08 -27.98
N GLU A 656 -20.76 4.06 -27.39
CA GLU A 656 -21.66 5.23 -27.35
C GLU A 656 -20.99 6.42 -26.60
N SER A 657 -20.39 6.17 -25.47
CA SER A 657 -19.70 7.22 -24.72
C SER A 657 -18.44 7.72 -25.45
N LEU A 658 -17.67 6.83 -26.06
CA LEU A 658 -16.49 7.19 -26.86
C LEU A 658 -16.90 8.09 -28.03
N LEU A 659 -17.89 7.72 -28.80
CA LEU A 659 -18.42 8.48 -29.94
C LEU A 659 -18.93 9.86 -29.53
N LYS A 660 -19.56 9.99 -28.38
CA LYS A 660 -20.04 11.26 -27.82
C LYS A 660 -18.94 12.27 -27.63
N TYR A 661 -17.79 11.82 -27.15
CA TYR A 661 -16.67 12.69 -26.76
C TYR A 661 -15.58 12.83 -27.83
N LEU A 662 -15.46 11.89 -28.78
CA LEU A 662 -14.49 11.96 -29.88
C LEU A 662 -14.64 13.21 -30.74
N ASP A 663 -15.88 13.62 -31.01
CA ASP A 663 -16.23 14.77 -31.85
C ASP A 663 -16.27 16.11 -31.07
N GLU A 664 -15.99 16.14 -29.77
CA GLU A 664 -16.06 17.35 -28.94
C GLU A 664 -14.86 18.27 -29.21
N PRO A 665 -15.05 19.51 -29.71
CA PRO A 665 -13.94 20.40 -30.01
C PRO A 665 -13.21 20.85 -28.75
N GLY A 666 -11.85 20.85 -28.78
CA GLY A 666 -11.03 21.31 -27.68
C GLY A 666 -10.98 20.37 -26.47
N LEU A 667 -11.50 19.15 -26.61
CA LEU A 667 -11.38 18.14 -25.56
C LEU A 667 -10.06 17.36 -25.71
N GLU A 668 -9.17 17.51 -24.73
CA GLU A 668 -7.89 16.80 -24.67
C GLU A 668 -8.11 15.29 -24.45
N ILE A 669 -7.25 14.43 -25.04
CA ILE A 669 -7.47 12.99 -25.12
C ILE A 669 -7.56 12.32 -23.74
N ASN A 670 -6.74 12.72 -22.76
CA ASN A 670 -6.86 12.18 -21.40
C ASN A 670 -8.18 12.57 -20.73
N MET A 671 -8.63 13.81 -20.95
CA MET A 671 -9.93 14.28 -20.46
C MET A 671 -11.09 13.60 -21.19
N LEU A 672 -10.92 13.27 -22.46
CA LEU A 672 -11.89 12.47 -23.23
C LEU A 672 -12.09 11.12 -22.55
N PHE A 673 -11.03 10.37 -22.26
CA PHE A 673 -11.15 9.05 -21.63
C PHE A 673 -11.65 9.11 -20.19
N ARG A 674 -11.37 10.19 -19.43
CA ARG A 674 -12.00 10.42 -18.13
C ARG A 674 -13.51 10.60 -18.25
N ARG A 675 -13.97 11.41 -19.20
CA ARG A 675 -15.41 11.59 -19.43
C ARG A 675 -16.08 10.31 -19.93
N VAL A 676 -15.41 9.53 -20.77
CA VAL A 676 -15.88 8.19 -21.17
C VAL A 676 -16.03 7.29 -19.96
N HIS A 677 -15.05 7.28 -19.05
CA HIS A 677 -15.09 6.54 -17.80
C HIS A 677 -16.34 6.91 -16.98
N ASP A 678 -16.55 8.20 -16.71
CA ASP A 678 -17.65 8.68 -15.86
C ASP A 678 -19.04 8.39 -16.50
N ASP A 679 -19.17 8.60 -17.82
CA ASP A 679 -20.41 8.38 -18.56
C ASP A 679 -20.78 6.88 -18.60
N VAL A 680 -19.82 5.98 -18.87
CA VAL A 680 -20.06 4.52 -18.87
C VAL A 680 -20.37 4.02 -17.45
N GLN A 681 -19.64 4.47 -16.44
CA GLN A 681 -19.90 4.09 -15.05
C GLN A 681 -21.33 4.51 -14.63
N SER A 682 -21.75 5.71 -15.00
CA SER A 682 -23.09 6.22 -14.73
C SER A 682 -24.18 5.41 -15.44
N ARG A 683 -24.00 5.13 -16.75
CA ARG A 683 -24.97 4.39 -17.58
C ARG A 683 -25.15 2.94 -17.15
N THR A 684 -24.08 2.31 -16.68
CA THR A 684 -24.08 0.89 -16.30
C THR A 684 -24.31 0.67 -14.81
N GLY A 685 -24.62 1.73 -14.03
CA GLY A 685 -24.79 1.65 -12.59
C GLY A 685 -23.54 1.12 -11.86
N GLY A 686 -22.33 1.43 -12.37
CA GLY A 686 -21.06 0.99 -11.81
C GLY A 686 -20.65 -0.44 -12.16
N GLN A 687 -21.42 -1.14 -13.00
CA GLN A 687 -21.10 -2.53 -13.39
C GLN A 687 -19.97 -2.61 -14.42
N GLN A 688 -19.76 -1.54 -15.19
CA GLN A 688 -18.68 -1.42 -16.15
C GLN A 688 -17.92 -0.13 -15.90
N ILE A 689 -16.59 -0.23 -15.71
CA ILE A 689 -15.71 0.89 -15.41
C ILE A 689 -14.56 0.87 -16.44
N PRO A 690 -14.59 1.73 -17.47
CA PRO A 690 -13.48 1.87 -18.42
C PRO A 690 -12.20 2.29 -17.74
N PHE A 691 -11.07 1.90 -18.28
CA PHE A 691 -9.77 2.21 -17.72
C PHE A 691 -8.72 2.46 -18.81
N THR A 692 -7.70 3.29 -18.51
CA THR A 692 -6.57 3.54 -19.42
C THR A 692 -5.24 3.20 -18.75
N TYR A 693 -4.32 2.62 -19.52
CA TYR A 693 -2.93 2.36 -19.12
C TYR A 693 -1.98 3.03 -20.11
N GLY A 694 -0.82 3.44 -19.60
CA GLY A 694 0.19 4.13 -20.38
C GLY A 694 0.11 5.64 -20.27
N ALA A 695 0.96 6.33 -21.00
CA ALA A 695 1.05 7.78 -21.00
C ALA A 695 1.10 8.33 -22.43
N LEU A 696 0.39 9.43 -22.66
CA LEU A 696 0.53 10.22 -23.88
C LEU A 696 1.79 11.10 -23.80
N PRO A 697 2.30 11.60 -24.94
CA PRO A 697 3.34 12.63 -24.95
C PRO A 697 2.91 13.85 -24.15
N ALA A 698 3.89 14.65 -23.69
CA ALA A 698 3.63 15.86 -22.91
C ALA A 698 2.84 16.95 -23.68
N GLU A 699 2.78 16.85 -24.99
CA GLU A 699 1.97 17.73 -25.84
C GLU A 699 0.48 17.36 -25.70
N ALA A 700 -0.38 18.35 -25.40
CA ALA A 700 -1.82 18.14 -25.32
C ALA A 700 -2.37 17.78 -26.71
N LEU A 701 -2.92 16.60 -26.84
CA LEU A 701 -3.44 16.06 -28.10
C LEU A 701 -4.99 16.15 -28.12
N TYR A 702 -5.53 16.59 -29.27
CA TYR A 702 -6.96 16.79 -29.48
C TYR A 702 -7.39 16.08 -30.74
N PHE A 703 -8.36 15.17 -30.67
CA PHE A 703 -8.96 14.59 -31.88
C PHE A 703 -9.54 15.70 -32.79
N LYS A 704 -10.17 16.68 -32.16
CA LYS A 704 -10.73 17.86 -32.79
C LYS A 704 -10.28 19.12 -32.06
N PRO A 705 -9.35 19.91 -32.62
CA PRO A 705 -8.91 21.16 -32.00
C PRO A 705 -10.09 22.14 -31.80
N SER A 706 -10.00 23.00 -30.78
CA SER A 706 -10.88 24.15 -30.67
C SER A 706 -10.63 25.09 -31.87
N LYS A 707 -11.71 25.62 -32.49
CA LYS A 707 -11.60 26.61 -33.57
C LYS A 707 -10.92 27.87 -33.10
#